data_ba629f6dba673abe626edd85d4087344
#
_entry.id   ba629f6dba673abe626edd85d4087344
#
_cell.length_a   1.000
_cell.length_b   1.000
_cell.length_c   1.000
_cell.angle_alpha   90.00
_cell.angle_beta   90.00
_cell.angle_gamma   90.00
#
_symmetry.space_group_name_H-M   'P 1'
#
loop_
_entity.id
_entity.type
_entity.pdbx_description
1 polymer ?
#
loop_
_entity_poly.entity_id
_entity_poly.type
_entity_poly.pdbx_seq_one_letter_code
_entity_poly.pdbx_strand_id
1 'polypeptide(L)'
;MKVNSKLLLLIVSLCGILTILSFRYNSFFDLVATTLKRYTEEYPQEKIYLHIDKPYYTAGEIIWLKAYLVAGSHHEPSTFSKAILVDLINQDGQLTFEIKLSADLGFAEGQINLPDTLHSGNYALRAYTSWMRNFNNAFFFEKEIKIWNPGAKLSNQIAENNMQLDLQFFPEGGNLVEGIRSRVGLKAVGADGYGKEVKGIIIDQQGTFITAFESNPLGMGAFEFVPEDGVTYFGKLEKEDAQPFPLPQASKTGFVLNITESHEHGDVLIRIQTNEATLNKSVALIAQCRGVLEYILQPDLSDNFALIRVPKDKHLNGITQFTLFNGQVPVAERLMFIDQEEQVTLEITPDKKVYSPREKITLRIKATDKNNQPVQGNFSLSVLDAKQMLLNPNAEHITANLLLSSELVGLIENSGYYFNPENEDRKQALDALLLTQGWRRFVWQDILAGKWPALNYPIQQGINLTGTLQDVLSKKPIADGKVTLLSNNPHLVFLEAISGKDGRFAFHNLQFYDTADIFLQGTNKRNRKTVIFEIDPLDKPTFGRTVQPLALQLTDYEKNYLERSSERQQIDASYTFDERVIILDPVDVLGEHMSDEPFKIYGKGSRTIRTSEIPGAETFFHPYQYLQGRVAGVQVVQNGPYWNISIRGSAYSSVGAGTKPLIMIDNIPIESSSLESINPLGSINPRDIESIEIFRGPEAAIFGASGANGAILFYTKRGKYRPVTREGAITFTSIGFQAHREFYSPRYDVKQPRHIKPDYRATIYWNPNIVTDSLGNTTLDFFTNDNESIMMGVLEGLSFRGQPATARFSYQVEKR
;
A
#
# COMPACT_ATOMS: atom_id res chain seq x y z
N MET A 1 42.40 68.55 -1.70
CA MET A 1 41.09 68.12 -1.25
C MET A 1 41.27 67.16 -0.05
N LYS A 2 40.94 67.63 1.18
CA LYS A 2 40.93 66.71 2.38
C LYS A 2 39.67 65.88 2.37
N VAL A 3 39.79 64.61 2.06
CA VAL A 3 38.70 63.70 2.16
C VAL A 3 38.30 63.61 3.62
N ASN A 4 37.02 63.85 3.92
CA ASN A 4 36.48 63.88 5.29
C ASN A 4 36.53 62.45 5.88
N SER A 5 37.40 62.24 6.85
CA SER A 5 37.67 60.91 7.45
C SER A 5 36.40 60.25 8.00
N LYS A 6 35.40 61.01 8.42
CA LYS A 6 34.10 60.56 8.85
C LYS A 6 33.24 59.96 7.72
N LEU A 7 33.35 60.53 6.50
CA LEU A 7 32.66 60.04 5.32
C LEU A 7 33.27 58.70 4.83
N LEU A 8 34.59 58.58 4.90
CA LEU A 8 35.34 57.39 4.56
C LEU A 8 34.97 56.23 5.53
N LEU A 9 34.89 56.51 6.84
CA LEU A 9 34.47 55.52 7.85
C LEU A 9 33.02 55.08 7.66
N LEU A 10 32.14 55.98 7.25
CA LEU A 10 30.73 55.67 6.99
C LEU A 10 30.57 54.79 5.74
N ILE A 11 31.32 55.04 4.68
CA ILE A 11 31.35 54.23 3.48
C ILE A 11 31.93 52.82 3.75
N VAL A 12 33.03 52.73 4.51
CA VAL A 12 33.65 51.47 4.89
C VAL A 12 32.70 50.67 5.79
N SER A 13 31.98 51.29 6.74
CA SER A 13 30.97 50.67 7.58
C SER A 13 29.77 50.18 6.75
N LEU A 14 29.30 50.98 5.79
CA LEU A 14 28.19 50.62 4.90
C LEU A 14 28.57 49.46 3.98
N CYS A 15 29.77 49.47 3.41
CA CYS A 15 30.31 48.39 2.61
C CYS A 15 30.51 47.10 3.47
N GLY A 16 30.96 47.24 4.71
CA GLY A 16 31.08 46.12 5.65
C GLY A 16 29.74 45.51 6.00
N ILE A 17 28.69 46.32 6.21
CA ILE A 17 27.33 45.87 6.46
C ILE A 17 26.74 45.17 5.22
N LEU A 18 26.95 45.70 4.02
CA LEU A 18 26.52 45.13 2.76
C LEU A 18 27.21 43.80 2.46
N THR A 19 28.53 43.69 2.76
CA THR A 19 29.25 42.42 2.61
C THR A 19 28.78 41.36 3.64
N ILE A 20 28.53 41.75 4.88
CA ILE A 20 28.02 40.84 5.91
C ILE A 20 26.57 40.37 5.57
N LEU A 21 25.74 41.26 5.01
CA LEU A 21 24.40 40.92 4.56
C LEU A 21 24.43 39.96 3.35
N SER A 22 25.31 40.21 2.36
CA SER A 22 25.48 39.33 1.21
C SER A 22 26.05 37.95 1.62
N PHE A 23 26.99 37.91 2.57
CA PHE A 23 27.49 36.63 3.12
C PHE A 23 26.41 35.84 3.88
N ARG A 24 25.53 36.48 4.63
CA ARG A 24 24.42 35.80 5.32
C ARG A 24 23.36 35.30 4.35
N TYR A 25 23.11 35.99 3.27
CA TYR A 25 22.15 35.60 2.25
C TYR A 25 22.65 34.39 1.44
N ASN A 26 23.89 34.40 0.98
CA ASN A 26 24.50 33.24 0.30
C ASN A 26 24.47 32.01 1.19
N SER A 27 24.72 32.15 2.49
CA SER A 27 24.67 31.05 3.44
C SER A 27 23.26 30.49 3.64
N PHE A 28 22.20 31.32 3.52
CA PHE A 28 20.83 30.81 3.63
C PHE A 28 20.41 30.02 2.39
N PHE A 29 20.75 30.44 1.19
CA PHE A 29 20.44 29.71 -0.04
C PHE A 29 21.19 28.39 -0.13
N ASP A 30 22.48 28.41 0.25
CA ASP A 30 23.27 27.18 0.34
C ASP A 30 22.68 26.21 1.37
N LEU A 31 22.19 26.72 2.50
CA LEU A 31 21.50 25.92 3.50
C LEU A 31 20.21 25.29 2.94
N VAL A 32 19.37 26.07 2.24
CA VAL A 32 18.15 25.58 1.60
C VAL A 32 18.48 24.48 0.57
N ALA A 33 19.42 24.76 -0.34
CA ALA A 33 19.82 23.83 -1.38
C ALA A 33 20.38 22.52 -0.80
N THR A 34 21.28 22.62 0.18
CA THR A 34 21.87 21.44 0.85
C THR A 34 20.83 20.67 1.66
N THR A 35 19.88 21.34 2.31
CA THR A 35 18.80 20.72 3.09
C THR A 35 17.86 19.95 2.19
N LEU A 36 17.39 20.52 1.07
CA LEU A 36 16.54 19.83 0.11
C LEU A 36 17.27 18.65 -0.54
N LYS A 37 18.53 18.83 -0.92
CA LYS A 37 19.35 17.74 -1.44
C LYS A 37 19.44 16.58 -0.44
N ARG A 38 19.73 16.88 0.82
CA ARG A 38 19.76 15.90 1.90
C ARG A 38 18.41 15.20 2.06
N TYR A 39 17.29 15.95 2.01
CA TYR A 39 15.95 15.39 2.09
C TYR A 39 15.69 14.37 0.98
N THR A 40 16.04 14.69 -0.26
CA THR A 40 15.82 13.78 -1.40
C THR A 40 16.75 12.57 -1.39
N GLU A 41 18.00 12.69 -0.91
CA GLU A 41 18.98 11.60 -0.91
C GLU A 41 18.86 10.66 0.29
N GLU A 42 18.64 11.20 1.51
CA GLU A 42 18.59 10.39 2.74
C GLU A 42 17.16 9.94 3.11
N TYR A 43 16.14 10.64 2.60
CA TYR A 43 14.72 10.37 2.88
C TYR A 43 13.90 10.18 1.59
N PRO A 44 14.31 9.26 0.67
CA PRO A 44 13.64 9.09 -0.60
C PRO A 44 12.16 8.74 -0.37
N GLN A 45 11.28 9.45 -1.07
CA GLN A 45 9.85 9.26 -0.95
C GLN A 45 9.40 8.16 -1.91
N GLU A 46 8.83 7.08 -1.37
CA GLU A 46 8.12 6.06 -2.15
C GLU A 46 6.64 6.43 -2.26
N LYS A 47 6.02 6.04 -3.37
CA LYS A 47 4.58 6.13 -3.62
C LYS A 47 4.09 4.84 -4.24
N ILE A 48 2.86 4.48 -3.94
CA ILE A 48 2.19 3.31 -4.51
C ILE A 48 0.91 3.76 -5.18
N TYR A 49 0.64 3.16 -6.33
CA TYR A 49 -0.67 3.17 -6.97
C TYR A 49 -1.13 1.74 -7.21
N LEU A 50 -2.41 1.44 -6.94
CA LEU A 50 -3.03 0.16 -7.27
C LEU A 50 -4.04 0.34 -8.40
N HIS A 51 -3.82 -0.32 -9.53
CA HIS A 51 -4.86 -0.56 -10.52
C HIS A 51 -5.60 -1.84 -10.14
N ILE A 52 -6.94 -1.80 -10.06
CA ILE A 52 -7.81 -2.95 -9.78
C ILE A 52 -8.74 -3.21 -10.97
N ASP A 53 -9.15 -4.46 -11.13
CA ASP A 53 -9.91 -4.87 -12.34
C ASP A 53 -11.28 -4.21 -12.47
N LYS A 54 -11.96 -3.87 -11.37
CA LYS A 54 -13.30 -3.25 -11.41
C LYS A 54 -13.59 -2.40 -10.16
N PRO A 55 -14.56 -1.47 -10.22
CA PRO A 55 -14.78 -0.51 -9.14
C PRO A 55 -15.56 -1.06 -7.94
N TYR A 56 -16.29 -2.16 -8.07
CA TYR A 56 -17.07 -2.79 -7.01
C TYR A 56 -17.20 -4.31 -7.21
N TYR A 57 -17.51 -5.03 -6.13
CA TYR A 57 -17.44 -6.49 -6.06
C TYR A 57 -18.63 -7.08 -5.33
N THR A 58 -18.85 -8.40 -5.51
CA THR A 58 -19.68 -9.21 -4.61
C THR A 58 -18.82 -10.12 -3.76
N ALA A 59 -19.32 -10.49 -2.57
CA ALA A 59 -18.71 -11.54 -1.76
C ALA A 59 -18.57 -12.83 -2.58
N GLY A 60 -17.44 -13.53 -2.40
CA GLY A 60 -17.09 -14.71 -3.21
C GLY A 60 -16.31 -14.39 -4.49
N GLU A 61 -16.15 -13.11 -4.88
CA GLU A 61 -15.34 -12.74 -6.03
C GLU A 61 -13.87 -12.48 -5.70
N ILE A 62 -13.06 -12.24 -6.73
CA ILE A 62 -11.64 -11.95 -6.61
C ILE A 62 -11.41 -10.49 -7.03
N ILE A 63 -10.68 -9.73 -6.21
CA ILE A 63 -10.11 -8.45 -6.59
C ILE A 63 -8.77 -8.74 -7.25
N TRP A 64 -8.65 -8.47 -8.54
CA TRP A 64 -7.38 -8.52 -9.25
C TRP A 64 -6.71 -7.15 -9.17
N LEU A 65 -5.42 -7.12 -8.91
CA LEU A 65 -4.71 -5.86 -8.75
C LEU A 65 -3.28 -5.89 -9.29
N LYS A 66 -2.84 -4.71 -9.70
CA LYS A 66 -1.45 -4.40 -10.07
C LYS A 66 -0.98 -3.23 -9.22
N ALA A 67 0.16 -3.39 -8.57
CA ALA A 67 0.83 -2.34 -7.83
C ALA A 67 1.95 -1.71 -8.67
N TYR A 68 1.99 -0.39 -8.65
CA TYR A 68 3.05 0.44 -9.20
C TYR A 68 3.73 1.16 -8.05
N LEU A 69 4.94 0.75 -7.71
CA LEU A 69 5.78 1.35 -6.67
C LEU A 69 6.83 2.23 -7.33
N VAL A 70 6.78 3.51 -7.03
CA VAL A 70 7.71 4.51 -7.59
C VAL A 70 8.46 5.24 -6.49
N ALA A 71 9.60 5.81 -6.83
CA ALA A 71 10.40 6.61 -5.92
C ALA A 71 11.01 7.84 -6.61
N GLY A 72 11.41 8.80 -5.79
CA GLY A 72 12.09 10.01 -6.25
C GLY A 72 11.19 11.02 -6.93
N SER A 73 11.79 12.09 -7.39
CA SER A 73 11.11 13.24 -7.97
C SER A 73 10.52 12.97 -9.37
N HIS A 74 11.06 11.99 -10.08
CA HIS A 74 10.64 11.61 -11.43
C HIS A 74 9.72 10.38 -11.44
N HIS A 75 9.29 9.87 -10.27
CA HIS A 75 8.46 8.68 -10.15
C HIS A 75 9.04 7.44 -10.83
N GLU A 76 10.37 7.29 -10.78
CA GLU A 76 11.02 6.11 -11.35
C GLU A 76 10.53 4.84 -10.63
N PRO A 77 10.35 3.72 -11.34
CA PRO A 77 10.01 2.45 -10.70
C PRO A 77 11.00 2.13 -9.59
N SER A 78 10.50 1.95 -8.35
CA SER A 78 11.35 1.81 -7.17
C SER A 78 11.99 0.44 -7.07
N THR A 79 13.28 0.44 -6.74
CA THR A 79 14.03 -0.76 -6.34
C THR A 79 14.36 -0.76 -4.85
N PHE A 80 13.92 0.25 -4.09
CA PHE A 80 14.22 0.37 -2.65
C PHE A 80 13.47 -0.70 -1.86
N SER A 81 12.14 -0.69 -1.89
CA SER A 81 11.33 -1.69 -1.19
C SER A 81 10.87 -2.79 -2.14
N LYS A 82 10.99 -4.04 -1.70
CA LYS A 82 10.46 -5.20 -2.43
C LYS A 82 9.14 -5.70 -1.85
N ALA A 83 8.90 -5.47 -0.56
CA ALA A 83 7.67 -5.87 0.12
C ALA A 83 6.63 -4.73 0.10
N ILE A 84 5.53 -4.95 -0.61
CA ILE A 84 4.34 -4.09 -0.60
C ILE A 84 3.28 -4.78 0.25
N LEU A 85 2.77 -4.08 1.27
CA LEU A 85 1.65 -4.53 2.08
C LEU A 85 0.37 -3.95 1.49
N VAL A 86 -0.64 -4.79 1.35
CA VAL A 86 -1.98 -4.39 0.89
C VAL A 86 -3.00 -4.86 1.89
N ASP A 87 -3.74 -3.92 2.46
CA ASP A 87 -4.76 -4.13 3.48
C ASP A 87 -6.15 -3.89 2.90
N LEU A 88 -7.12 -4.73 3.26
CA LEU A 88 -8.54 -4.47 3.09
C LEU A 88 -9.16 -4.20 4.46
N ILE A 89 -9.72 -3.00 4.65
CA ILE A 89 -10.19 -2.47 5.93
C ILE A 89 -11.68 -2.20 5.82
N ASN A 90 -12.47 -2.68 6.80
CA ASN A 90 -13.92 -2.46 6.81
C ASN A 90 -14.30 -1.05 7.30
N GLN A 91 -15.59 -0.74 7.26
CA GLN A 91 -16.15 0.56 7.71
C GLN A 91 -15.88 0.88 9.19
N ASP A 92 -15.62 -0.13 10.02
CA ASP A 92 -15.30 0.04 11.45
C ASP A 92 -13.79 0.28 11.67
N GLY A 93 -13.01 0.42 10.60
CA GLY A 93 -11.56 0.59 10.65
C GLY A 93 -10.80 -0.69 10.99
N GLN A 94 -11.45 -1.86 10.94
CA GLN A 94 -10.83 -3.13 11.25
C GLN A 94 -10.22 -3.77 10.00
N LEU A 95 -9.02 -4.30 10.15
CA LEU A 95 -8.35 -5.05 9.10
C LEU A 95 -9.07 -6.37 8.85
N THR A 96 -9.58 -6.54 7.62
CA THR A 96 -10.27 -7.75 7.17
C THR A 96 -9.31 -8.71 6.48
N PHE A 97 -8.44 -8.20 5.59
CA PHE A 97 -7.44 -8.98 4.88
C PHE A 97 -6.12 -8.22 4.80
N GLU A 98 -5.04 -8.97 4.77
CA GLU A 98 -3.70 -8.49 4.47
C GLU A 98 -3.04 -9.44 3.49
N ILE A 99 -2.46 -8.88 2.44
CA ILE A 99 -1.57 -9.60 1.53
C ILE A 99 -0.24 -8.88 1.43
N LYS A 100 0.82 -9.63 1.11
CA LYS A 100 2.15 -9.08 0.83
C LYS A 100 2.50 -9.39 -0.60
N LEU A 101 2.81 -8.35 -1.38
CA LEU A 101 3.22 -8.49 -2.77
C LEU A 101 4.73 -8.34 -2.87
N SER A 102 5.33 -9.17 -3.73
CA SER A 102 6.76 -9.05 -4.06
C SER A 102 6.90 -8.16 -5.27
N ALA A 103 7.45 -6.95 -5.09
CA ALA A 103 7.74 -6.04 -6.20
C ALA A 103 9.03 -6.47 -6.92
N ASP A 104 8.97 -6.50 -8.23
CA ASP A 104 10.13 -6.60 -9.10
C ASP A 104 10.24 -5.34 -9.95
N LEU A 105 11.38 -4.64 -9.83
CA LEU A 105 11.61 -3.35 -10.51
C LEU A 105 10.43 -2.36 -10.34
N GLY A 106 9.85 -2.29 -9.14
CA GLY A 106 8.72 -1.38 -8.84
C GLY A 106 7.34 -1.89 -9.25
N PHE A 107 7.21 -3.08 -9.81
CA PHE A 107 5.93 -3.66 -10.23
C PHE A 107 5.60 -4.91 -9.43
N ALA A 108 4.35 -5.03 -9.01
CA ALA A 108 3.86 -6.24 -8.37
C ALA A 108 2.42 -6.53 -8.81
N GLU A 109 2.05 -7.78 -8.81
CA GLU A 109 0.71 -8.23 -9.14
C GLU A 109 0.18 -9.17 -8.06
N GLY A 110 -1.14 -9.20 -7.90
CA GLY A 110 -1.76 -10.03 -6.90
C GLY A 110 -3.28 -10.06 -7.00
N GLN A 111 -3.89 -10.74 -6.03
CA GLN A 111 -5.33 -10.87 -5.92
C GLN A 111 -5.78 -10.94 -4.46
N ILE A 112 -7.00 -10.51 -4.19
CA ILE A 112 -7.67 -10.73 -2.90
C ILE A 112 -8.91 -11.58 -3.15
N ASN A 113 -8.94 -12.79 -2.60
CA ASN A 113 -10.11 -13.65 -2.65
C ASN A 113 -11.09 -13.17 -1.57
N LEU A 114 -12.26 -12.69 -1.98
CA LEU A 114 -13.29 -12.26 -1.05
C LEU A 114 -14.10 -13.47 -0.61
N PRO A 115 -14.22 -13.79 0.70
CA PRO A 115 -15.08 -14.88 1.14
C PRO A 115 -16.55 -14.57 0.84
N ASP A 116 -17.34 -15.59 0.63
CA ASP A 116 -18.80 -15.51 0.46
C ASP A 116 -19.53 -15.02 1.73
N THR A 117 -18.88 -15.15 2.88
CA THR A 117 -19.36 -14.69 4.20
C THR A 117 -19.11 -13.21 4.47
N LEU A 118 -18.40 -12.50 3.58
CA LEU A 118 -18.06 -11.09 3.78
C LEU A 118 -19.32 -10.22 3.79
N HIS A 119 -19.41 -9.30 4.74
CA HIS A 119 -20.58 -8.42 4.88
C HIS A 119 -20.59 -7.34 3.79
N SER A 120 -21.80 -6.92 3.38
CA SER A 120 -21.96 -5.76 2.51
C SER A 120 -21.44 -4.49 3.21
N GLY A 121 -20.68 -3.67 2.50
CA GLY A 121 -20.12 -2.44 3.04
C GLY A 121 -19.19 -1.74 2.08
N ASN A 122 -18.80 -0.51 2.44
CA ASN A 122 -17.64 0.12 1.85
C ASN A 122 -16.40 -0.36 2.59
N TYR A 123 -15.35 -0.63 1.84
CA TYR A 123 -14.05 -1.06 2.34
C TYR A 123 -12.98 -0.12 1.81
N ALA A 124 -11.95 0.12 2.61
CA ALA A 124 -10.76 0.81 2.15
C ALA A 124 -9.69 -0.21 1.74
N LEU A 125 -9.23 -0.12 0.50
CA LEU A 125 -8.05 -0.80 0.01
C LEU A 125 -6.85 0.12 0.22
N ARG A 126 -5.91 -0.26 1.09
CA ARG A 126 -4.73 0.52 1.45
C ARG A 126 -3.46 -0.20 1.03
N ALA A 127 -2.48 0.53 0.48
CA ALA A 127 -1.18 -0.05 0.14
C ALA A 127 -0.03 0.83 0.62
N TYR A 128 1.03 0.21 1.14
CA TYR A 128 2.21 0.89 1.66
C TYR A 128 3.42 -0.05 1.73
N THR A 129 4.62 0.53 1.86
CA THR A 129 5.84 -0.20 2.20
C THR A 129 6.22 0.03 3.66
N SER A 130 7.10 -0.78 4.21
CA SER A 130 7.65 -0.53 5.55
C SER A 130 8.33 0.85 5.62
N TRP A 131 9.08 1.23 4.58
CA TRP A 131 9.76 2.52 4.50
C TRP A 131 8.81 3.72 4.55
N MET A 132 7.66 3.64 3.87
CA MET A 132 6.65 4.71 3.86
C MET A 132 6.12 5.04 5.27
N ARG A 133 6.19 4.11 6.21
CA ARG A 133 5.73 4.28 7.61
C ARG A 133 6.59 5.26 8.43
N ASN A 134 7.77 5.63 7.96
CA ASN A 134 8.59 6.68 8.56
C ASN A 134 8.02 8.08 8.34
N PHE A 135 7.03 8.20 7.48
CA PHE A 135 6.40 9.45 7.08
C PHE A 135 4.91 9.47 7.47
N ASN A 136 4.18 10.47 7.03
CA ASN A 136 2.77 10.58 7.36
C ASN A 136 1.93 9.49 6.65
N ASN A 137 1.13 8.74 7.41
CA ASN A 137 0.25 7.70 6.87
C ASN A 137 -0.77 8.23 5.83
N ALA A 138 -1.05 9.54 5.83
CA ALA A 138 -1.91 10.18 4.83
C ALA A 138 -1.36 10.08 3.39
N PHE A 139 -0.09 9.69 3.21
CA PHE A 139 0.52 9.46 1.89
C PHE A 139 0.51 8.00 1.45
N PHE A 140 -0.09 7.10 2.21
CA PHE A 140 -0.35 5.74 1.73
C PHE A 140 -1.39 5.78 0.62
N PHE A 141 -1.31 4.84 -0.29
CA PHE A 141 -2.40 4.65 -1.24
C PHE A 141 -3.65 4.18 -0.50
N GLU A 142 -4.78 4.85 -0.72
CA GLU A 142 -6.08 4.45 -0.19
C GLU A 142 -7.15 4.61 -1.27
N LYS A 143 -7.94 3.56 -1.48
CA LYS A 143 -9.07 3.56 -2.41
C LYS A 143 -10.27 2.91 -1.75
N GLU A 144 -11.39 3.60 -1.78
CA GLU A 144 -12.66 3.04 -1.32
C GLU A 144 -13.27 2.14 -2.38
N ILE A 145 -13.70 0.94 -1.99
CA ILE A 145 -14.37 -0.04 -2.85
C ILE A 145 -15.66 -0.50 -2.19
N LYS A 146 -16.69 -0.74 -3.01
CA LYS A 146 -17.96 -1.30 -2.55
C LYS A 146 -17.96 -2.80 -2.69
N ILE A 147 -18.35 -3.49 -1.63
CA ILE A 147 -18.54 -4.95 -1.64
C ILE A 147 -19.95 -5.26 -1.21
N TRP A 148 -20.65 -6.04 -2.00
CA TRP A 148 -22.02 -6.47 -1.76
C TRP A 148 -22.07 -7.96 -1.42
N ASN A 149 -22.90 -8.35 -0.45
CA ASN A 149 -23.21 -9.75 -0.21
C ASN A 149 -24.65 -10.03 -0.66
N PRO A 150 -24.87 -10.73 -1.78
CA PRO A 150 -26.21 -11.00 -2.30
C PRO A 150 -27.07 -11.86 -1.35
N GLY A 151 -26.44 -12.64 -0.46
CA GLY A 151 -27.12 -13.50 0.52
C GLY A 151 -27.53 -12.82 1.82
N ALA A 152 -27.03 -11.61 2.09
CA ALA A 152 -27.31 -10.88 3.32
C ALA A 152 -28.41 -9.82 3.13
N LYS A 153 -29.33 -9.72 4.08
CA LYS A 153 -30.29 -8.60 4.11
C LYS A 153 -29.50 -7.31 4.33
N LEU A 154 -29.69 -6.32 3.46
CA LEU A 154 -29.16 -4.98 3.65
C LEU A 154 -29.65 -4.43 4.99
N SER A 155 -28.72 -4.13 5.89
CA SER A 155 -29.06 -3.49 7.18
C SER A 155 -29.55 -2.07 6.92
N ASN A 156 -30.76 -1.75 7.38
CA ASN A 156 -31.35 -0.42 7.27
C ASN A 156 -30.75 0.56 8.29
N GLN A 157 -29.44 0.69 8.38
CA GLN A 157 -28.84 1.79 9.12
C GLN A 157 -28.88 3.04 8.23
N ILE A 158 -29.97 3.78 8.32
CA ILE A 158 -30.05 5.14 7.82
C ILE A 158 -29.13 5.96 8.72
N ALA A 159 -27.98 6.38 8.21
CA ALA A 159 -27.26 7.47 8.86
C ALA A 159 -28.21 8.68 8.84
N GLU A 160 -28.67 9.11 10.00
CA GLU A 160 -29.37 10.37 10.12
C GLU A 160 -28.49 11.45 9.52
N ASN A 161 -28.93 12.05 8.42
CA ASN A 161 -28.28 13.20 7.79
C ASN A 161 -28.31 14.37 8.76
N ASN A 162 -27.38 14.46 9.67
CA ASN A 162 -27.05 15.73 10.31
C ASN A 162 -26.48 16.62 9.20
N MET A 163 -27.29 17.55 8.70
CA MET A 163 -26.94 18.51 7.64
C MET A 163 -25.95 19.56 8.16
N GLN A 164 -24.89 19.18 8.81
CA GLN A 164 -23.86 20.13 9.23
C GLN A 164 -22.88 20.32 8.07
N LEU A 165 -23.00 21.46 7.42
CA LEU A 165 -22.07 21.92 6.39
C LEU A 165 -20.87 22.58 7.07
N ASP A 166 -19.65 22.17 6.71
CA ASP A 166 -18.39 22.84 7.06
C ASP A 166 -17.95 23.70 5.86
N LEU A 167 -17.97 25.02 6.02
CA LEU A 167 -17.50 25.98 5.03
C LEU A 167 -16.31 26.75 5.57
N GLN A 168 -15.16 26.63 4.90
CA GLN A 168 -13.92 27.26 5.30
C GLN A 168 -13.37 28.13 4.17
N PHE A 169 -12.57 29.16 4.56
CA PHE A 169 -11.97 30.12 3.64
C PHE A 169 -10.46 30.13 3.78
N PHE A 170 -9.76 30.13 2.65
CA PHE A 170 -8.31 29.97 2.54
C PHE A 170 -7.70 31.11 1.72
N PRO A 171 -7.16 32.16 2.37
CA PRO A 171 -6.44 33.23 1.66
C PRO A 171 -5.25 32.68 0.86
N GLU A 172 -5.10 33.07 -0.39
CA GLU A 172 -3.96 32.69 -1.21
C GLU A 172 -2.66 33.17 -0.59
N GLY A 173 -1.67 32.28 -0.46
CA GLY A 173 -0.45 32.56 0.28
C GLY A 173 -0.54 32.40 1.80
N GLY A 174 -1.74 32.19 2.36
CA GLY A 174 -1.99 31.88 3.77
C GLY A 174 -2.53 33.00 4.61
N ASN A 175 -2.38 34.28 4.21
CA ASN A 175 -2.80 35.44 5.01
C ASN A 175 -3.56 36.47 4.18
N LEU A 176 -4.52 37.14 4.82
CA LEU A 176 -5.09 38.40 4.35
C LEU A 176 -4.23 39.57 4.88
N VAL A 177 -3.98 40.57 4.05
CA VAL A 177 -3.23 41.77 4.45
C VAL A 177 -4.09 43.00 4.14
N GLU A 178 -4.25 43.91 5.12
CA GLU A 178 -5.05 45.10 4.99
C GLU A 178 -4.60 45.97 3.81
N GLY A 179 -5.56 46.42 3.00
CA GLY A 179 -5.33 47.26 1.84
C GLY A 179 -4.82 46.54 0.59
N ILE A 180 -4.57 45.23 0.64
CA ILE A 180 -4.05 44.49 -0.50
C ILE A 180 -5.13 43.57 -1.05
N ARG A 181 -5.40 43.65 -2.38
CA ARG A 181 -6.32 42.73 -3.06
C ARG A 181 -5.82 41.30 -2.89
N SER A 182 -6.63 40.48 -2.25
CA SER A 182 -6.35 39.09 -1.94
C SER A 182 -7.38 38.17 -2.60
N ARG A 183 -6.92 37.06 -3.13
CA ARG A 183 -7.75 35.96 -3.60
C ARG A 183 -7.94 34.96 -2.45
N VAL A 184 -9.18 34.49 -2.28
CA VAL A 184 -9.53 33.59 -1.18
C VAL A 184 -10.21 32.36 -1.76
N GLY A 185 -9.62 31.19 -1.53
CA GLY A 185 -10.26 29.90 -1.80
C GLY A 185 -11.35 29.61 -0.79
N LEU A 186 -12.36 28.84 -1.18
CA LEU A 186 -13.39 28.33 -0.29
C LEU A 186 -13.55 26.83 -0.48
N LYS A 187 -13.88 26.11 0.61
CA LYS A 187 -14.22 24.70 0.58
C LYS A 187 -15.42 24.42 1.46
N ALA A 188 -16.45 23.83 0.89
CA ALA A 188 -17.68 23.41 1.55
C ALA A 188 -17.77 21.88 1.56
N VAL A 189 -17.83 21.28 2.75
CA VAL A 189 -17.88 19.83 2.97
C VAL A 189 -19.09 19.45 3.78
N GLY A 190 -19.84 18.46 3.34
CA GLY A 190 -20.96 17.92 4.08
C GLY A 190 -20.54 16.98 5.21
N ALA A 191 -21.49 16.59 6.06
CA ALA A 191 -21.25 15.60 7.12
C ALA A 191 -20.79 14.23 6.60
N ASP A 192 -21.03 13.94 5.32
CA ASP A 192 -20.56 12.76 4.59
C ASP A 192 -19.10 12.88 4.13
N GLY A 193 -18.42 13.97 4.44
CA GLY A 193 -17.04 14.23 4.05
C GLY A 193 -16.81 14.57 2.58
N TYR A 194 -17.89 14.71 1.78
CA TYR A 194 -17.84 15.07 0.37
C TYR A 194 -18.17 16.54 0.14
N GLY A 195 -17.65 17.11 -0.95
CA GLY A 195 -17.90 18.47 -1.35
C GLY A 195 -19.37 18.75 -1.61
N LYS A 196 -19.82 19.96 -1.27
CA LYS A 196 -21.19 20.45 -1.49
C LYS A 196 -21.16 21.74 -2.29
N GLU A 197 -21.93 21.79 -3.35
CA GLU A 197 -22.10 23.03 -4.12
C GLU A 197 -22.79 24.08 -3.26
N VAL A 198 -22.18 25.27 -3.17
CA VAL A 198 -22.69 26.38 -2.35
C VAL A 198 -22.58 27.71 -3.12
N LYS A 199 -23.54 28.60 -2.82
CA LYS A 199 -23.51 30.00 -3.27
C LYS A 199 -23.77 30.89 -2.09
N GLY A 200 -23.14 32.06 -2.08
CA GLY A 200 -23.29 33.01 -0.98
C GLY A 200 -22.62 34.35 -1.24
N ILE A 201 -22.61 35.15 -0.21
CA ILE A 201 -22.02 36.51 -0.21
C ILE A 201 -21.06 36.67 0.95
N ILE A 202 -20.03 37.48 0.76
CA ILE A 202 -19.16 37.95 1.83
C ILE A 202 -19.74 39.28 2.36
N ILE A 203 -19.86 39.38 3.66
CA ILE A 203 -20.36 40.56 4.40
C ILE A 203 -19.34 40.97 5.46
N ASP A 204 -19.36 42.23 5.87
CA ASP A 204 -18.63 42.73 7.03
C ASP A 204 -19.42 42.49 8.34
N GLN A 205 -18.85 42.90 9.47
CA GLN A 205 -19.50 42.79 10.79
C GLN A 205 -20.79 43.64 10.93
N GLN A 206 -21.05 44.60 10.02
CA GLN A 206 -22.27 45.40 9.96
C GLN A 206 -23.33 44.78 9.01
N GLY A 207 -22.97 43.75 8.28
CA GLY A 207 -23.82 43.10 7.29
C GLY A 207 -23.74 43.73 5.90
N THR A 208 -22.75 44.59 5.64
CA THR A 208 -22.57 45.25 4.35
C THR A 208 -22.05 44.24 3.33
N PHE A 209 -22.63 44.23 2.15
CA PHE A 209 -22.17 43.37 1.04
C PHE A 209 -20.77 43.77 0.54
N ILE A 210 -19.88 42.79 0.43
CA ILE A 210 -18.51 42.99 -0.08
C ILE A 210 -18.35 42.36 -1.49
N THR A 211 -18.62 41.08 -1.61
CA THR A 211 -18.54 40.32 -2.87
C THR A 211 -19.38 39.06 -2.79
N ALA A 212 -19.61 38.40 -3.92
CA ALA A 212 -20.28 37.10 -3.98
C ALA A 212 -19.25 35.95 -4.15
N PHE A 213 -19.63 34.74 -3.76
CA PHE A 213 -18.86 33.53 -3.99
C PHE A 213 -19.75 32.38 -4.46
N GLU A 214 -19.17 31.49 -5.24
CA GLU A 214 -19.77 30.22 -5.59
C GLU A 214 -18.70 29.12 -5.64
N SER A 215 -19.11 27.89 -5.40
CA SER A 215 -18.27 26.72 -5.54
C SER A 215 -18.66 25.91 -6.79
N ASN A 216 -17.72 25.08 -7.24
CA ASN A 216 -17.99 24.01 -8.21
C ASN A 216 -18.75 22.84 -7.52
N PRO A 217 -19.21 21.82 -8.26
CA PRO A 217 -19.88 20.65 -7.69
C PRO A 217 -19.05 19.84 -6.66
N LEU A 218 -17.71 20.02 -6.65
CA LEU A 218 -16.80 19.41 -5.66
C LEU A 218 -16.62 20.28 -4.41
N GLY A 219 -17.46 21.32 -4.24
CA GLY A 219 -17.50 22.16 -3.05
C GLY A 219 -16.38 23.20 -2.97
N MET A 220 -15.63 23.46 -4.05
CA MET A 220 -14.49 24.38 -4.04
C MET A 220 -14.68 25.54 -5.01
N GLY A 221 -14.19 26.71 -4.62
CA GLY A 221 -14.23 27.91 -5.43
C GLY A 221 -13.25 28.97 -4.95
N ALA A 222 -13.29 30.16 -5.56
CA ALA A 222 -12.48 31.27 -5.12
C ALA A 222 -13.16 32.60 -5.47
N PHE A 223 -12.88 33.62 -4.64
CA PHE A 223 -13.31 35.02 -4.87
C PHE A 223 -12.18 35.98 -4.52
N GLU A 224 -12.35 37.25 -4.87
CA GLU A 224 -11.35 38.29 -4.56
C GLU A 224 -12.02 39.47 -3.86
N PHE A 225 -11.28 40.08 -2.93
CA PHE A 225 -11.67 41.35 -2.30
C PHE A 225 -10.43 42.06 -1.71
N VAL A 226 -10.61 43.28 -1.24
CA VAL A 226 -9.59 44.04 -0.53
C VAL A 226 -10.03 44.19 0.92
N PRO A 227 -9.30 43.58 1.88
CA PRO A 227 -9.63 43.70 3.30
C PRO A 227 -9.28 45.14 3.79
N GLU A 228 -10.18 45.73 4.57
CA GLU A 228 -10.03 47.05 5.21
C GLU A 228 -9.49 46.95 6.63
N ASP A 229 -8.88 48.02 7.14
CA ASP A 229 -8.31 48.10 8.49
C ASP A 229 -9.39 47.82 9.56
N GLY A 230 -9.14 46.81 10.42
CA GLY A 230 -10.00 46.47 11.57
C GLY A 230 -11.38 45.91 11.22
N VAL A 231 -11.64 45.52 9.96
CA VAL A 231 -12.87 44.91 9.51
C VAL A 231 -12.84 43.39 9.62
N THR A 232 -13.87 42.79 10.19
CA THR A 232 -14.07 41.34 10.23
C THR A 232 -15.10 40.92 9.19
N TYR A 233 -14.81 39.85 8.46
CA TYR A 233 -15.62 39.38 7.33
C TYR A 233 -16.23 38.01 7.60
N PHE A 234 -17.43 37.78 7.01
CA PHE A 234 -18.16 36.53 7.13
C PHE A 234 -18.74 36.09 5.79
N GLY A 235 -18.73 34.81 5.52
CA GLY A 235 -19.48 34.22 4.43
C GLY A 235 -20.89 33.88 4.86
N LYS A 236 -21.90 34.35 4.13
CA LYS A 236 -23.32 34.03 4.34
C LYS A 236 -23.85 33.29 3.12
N LEU A 237 -24.44 32.10 3.35
CA LEU A 237 -25.08 31.34 2.27
C LEU A 237 -26.41 31.99 1.85
N GLU A 238 -26.85 31.75 0.61
CA GLU A 238 -28.14 32.24 0.10
C GLU A 238 -29.35 31.67 0.84
N LYS A 239 -29.19 30.54 1.55
CA LYS A 239 -30.26 29.98 2.39
C LYS A 239 -30.47 30.81 3.63
N GLU A 240 -31.70 31.26 3.86
CA GLU A 240 -32.08 32.30 4.84
C GLU A 240 -31.70 32.03 6.32
N ASP A 241 -31.52 30.77 6.74
CA ASP A 241 -31.27 30.42 8.14
C ASP A 241 -29.83 29.93 8.43
N ALA A 242 -28.88 30.14 7.50
CA ALA A 242 -27.50 29.70 7.71
C ALA A 242 -26.74 30.68 8.63
N GLN A 243 -26.09 30.14 9.67
CA GLN A 243 -25.15 30.91 10.49
C GLN A 243 -23.99 31.40 9.60
N PRO A 244 -23.53 32.66 9.77
CA PRO A 244 -22.39 33.18 9.03
C PRO A 244 -21.11 32.45 9.39
N PHE A 245 -20.28 32.14 8.40
CA PHE A 245 -18.99 31.48 8.55
C PHE A 245 -17.88 32.53 8.58
N PRO A 246 -17.00 32.56 9.60
CA PRO A 246 -15.99 33.57 9.71
C PRO A 246 -14.86 33.38 8.66
N LEU A 247 -14.38 34.48 8.07
CA LEU A 247 -13.15 34.51 7.31
C LEU A 247 -11.95 34.69 8.26
N PRO A 248 -10.73 34.27 7.84
CA PRO A 248 -9.50 34.61 8.54
C PRO A 248 -9.35 36.15 8.70
N GLN A 249 -8.87 36.60 9.86
CA GLN A 249 -8.68 38.02 10.13
C GLN A 249 -7.52 38.60 9.30
N ALA A 250 -7.69 39.79 8.76
CA ALA A 250 -6.62 40.47 8.02
C ALA A 250 -5.51 40.97 8.98
N SER A 251 -4.28 40.84 8.53
CA SER A 251 -3.10 41.33 9.26
C SER A 251 -2.75 42.77 8.81
N LYS A 252 -2.31 43.61 9.75
CA LYS A 252 -1.86 45.00 9.44
C LYS A 252 -0.64 45.05 8.57
N THR A 253 0.23 44.03 8.67
CA THR A 253 1.48 43.90 7.92
C THR A 253 1.63 42.50 7.39
N GLY A 254 2.33 42.34 6.26
CA GLY A 254 2.60 41.03 5.71
C GLY A 254 2.81 41.03 4.20
N PHE A 255 2.72 39.83 3.63
CA PHE A 255 2.93 39.60 2.22
C PHE A 255 1.77 38.83 1.63
N VAL A 256 1.37 39.21 0.42
CA VAL A 256 0.39 38.47 -0.40
C VAL A 256 1.16 37.88 -1.57
N LEU A 257 1.10 36.56 -1.71
CA LEU A 257 1.72 35.80 -2.80
C LEU A 257 0.59 35.27 -3.68
N ASN A 258 0.53 35.72 -4.93
CA ASN A 258 -0.42 35.24 -5.92
C ASN A 258 0.34 34.62 -7.10
N ILE A 259 -0.06 33.41 -7.52
CA ILE A 259 0.58 32.68 -8.61
C ILE A 259 -0.46 32.23 -9.61
N THR A 260 -0.24 32.58 -10.89
CA THR A 260 -1.15 32.28 -11.99
C THR A 260 -0.38 31.84 -13.24
N GLU A 261 -1.07 31.20 -14.18
CA GLU A 261 -0.55 30.85 -15.50
C GLU A 261 -0.81 32.02 -16.48
N SER A 262 0.18 32.35 -17.32
CA SER A 262 0.02 33.32 -18.40
C SER A 262 -0.80 32.70 -19.54
N HIS A 263 -1.81 33.45 -20.01
CA HIS A 263 -2.65 32.99 -21.12
C HIS A 263 -1.90 32.85 -22.45
N GLU A 264 -0.85 33.63 -22.67
CA GLU A 264 -0.18 33.69 -23.98
C GLU A 264 0.86 32.56 -24.19
N HIS A 265 1.59 32.17 -23.13
CA HIS A 265 2.74 31.28 -23.24
C HIS A 265 2.73 30.16 -22.19
N GLY A 266 1.74 30.13 -21.28
CA GLY A 266 1.70 29.17 -20.19
C GLY A 266 2.80 29.34 -19.14
N ASP A 267 3.51 30.49 -19.16
CA ASP A 267 4.53 30.82 -18.17
C ASP A 267 3.92 31.09 -16.80
N VAL A 268 4.68 30.86 -15.74
CA VAL A 268 4.26 31.12 -14.37
C VAL A 268 4.42 32.60 -14.06
N LEU A 269 3.32 33.27 -13.70
CA LEU A 269 3.31 34.68 -13.23
C LEU A 269 3.23 34.68 -11.71
N ILE A 270 4.24 35.25 -11.09
CA ILE A 270 4.38 35.37 -9.65
C ILE A 270 4.23 36.85 -9.28
N ARG A 271 3.16 37.13 -8.49
CA ARG A 271 2.91 38.47 -7.95
C ARG A 271 3.15 38.44 -6.45
N ILE A 272 4.02 39.32 -5.98
CA ILE A 272 4.29 39.51 -4.56
C ILE A 272 3.94 40.94 -4.21
N GLN A 273 3.11 41.13 -3.20
CA GLN A 273 2.70 42.45 -2.72
C GLN A 273 2.87 42.53 -1.21
N THR A 274 3.16 43.75 -0.75
CA THR A 274 3.23 44.12 0.65
C THR A 274 2.63 45.50 0.84
N ASN A 275 2.51 46.01 2.05
CA ASN A 275 2.04 47.35 2.31
C ASN A 275 3.10 48.23 2.99
N GLU A 276 2.84 49.54 3.11
CA GLU A 276 3.77 50.52 3.70
C GLU A 276 4.09 50.23 5.16
N ALA A 277 3.15 49.56 5.90
CA ALA A 277 3.35 49.21 7.30
C ALA A 277 4.40 48.11 7.50
N THR A 278 4.74 47.34 6.45
CA THR A 278 5.74 46.27 6.49
C THR A 278 7.15 46.87 6.40
N LEU A 279 7.90 46.84 7.50
CA LEU A 279 9.21 47.45 7.59
C LEU A 279 10.34 46.69 6.88
N ASN A 280 10.34 45.34 6.98
CA ASN A 280 11.35 44.50 6.33
C ASN A 280 10.78 43.89 5.06
N LYS A 281 11.18 44.40 3.91
CA LYS A 281 10.74 43.99 2.58
C LYS A 281 11.73 43.05 1.86
N SER A 282 12.80 42.64 2.56
CA SER A 282 13.77 41.72 1.98
C SER A 282 13.22 40.30 2.01
N VAL A 283 12.89 39.76 0.86
CA VAL A 283 12.28 38.45 0.70
C VAL A 283 13.02 37.55 -0.27
N ALA A 284 12.87 36.26 -0.13
CA ALA A 284 13.30 35.24 -1.08
C ALA A 284 12.14 34.29 -1.39
N LEU A 285 11.91 34.01 -2.66
CA LEU A 285 10.96 33.03 -3.12
C LEU A 285 11.69 31.74 -3.52
N ILE A 286 11.30 30.65 -2.95
CA ILE A 286 11.82 29.30 -3.24
C ILE A 286 10.73 28.51 -3.95
N ALA A 287 11.05 27.96 -5.12
CA ALA A 287 10.20 27.02 -5.84
C ALA A 287 10.82 25.62 -5.77
N GLN A 288 10.02 24.65 -5.39
CA GLN A 288 10.44 23.25 -5.34
C GLN A 288 9.31 22.32 -5.79
N CYS A 289 9.66 21.19 -6.40
CA CYS A 289 8.74 20.13 -6.76
C CYS A 289 9.27 18.80 -6.20
N ARG A 290 8.49 18.12 -5.36
CA ARG A 290 8.85 16.83 -4.75
C ARG A 290 10.23 16.81 -4.07
N GLY A 291 10.59 17.92 -3.41
CA GLY A 291 11.88 18.09 -2.72
C GLY A 291 13.04 18.52 -3.62
N VAL A 292 12.85 18.60 -4.94
CA VAL A 292 13.85 19.15 -5.86
C VAL A 292 13.71 20.67 -5.93
N LEU A 293 14.78 21.36 -5.59
CA LEU A 293 14.86 22.82 -5.74
C LEU A 293 14.87 23.18 -7.23
N GLU A 294 13.85 23.90 -7.68
CA GLU A 294 13.78 24.41 -9.06
C GLU A 294 14.57 25.72 -9.21
N TYR A 295 14.28 26.68 -8.34
CA TYR A 295 15.01 27.97 -8.30
C TYR A 295 14.76 28.73 -7.00
N ILE A 296 15.60 29.73 -6.79
CA ILE A 296 15.45 30.76 -5.74
C ILE A 296 15.47 32.13 -6.42
N LEU A 297 14.49 32.97 -6.08
CA LEU A 297 14.38 34.34 -6.58
C LEU A 297 14.44 35.34 -5.43
N GLN A 298 15.07 36.47 -5.67
CA GLN A 298 15.11 37.63 -4.74
C GLN A 298 14.45 38.86 -5.40
N PRO A 299 13.11 38.99 -5.28
CA PRO A 299 12.44 40.14 -5.84
C PRO A 299 12.75 41.42 -5.06
N ASP A 300 12.83 42.53 -5.79
CA ASP A 300 12.85 43.89 -5.22
C ASP A 300 11.40 44.32 -4.92
N LEU A 301 11.12 44.63 -3.65
CA LEU A 301 9.84 45.15 -3.16
C LEU A 301 9.91 46.60 -2.70
N SER A 302 10.86 47.40 -3.21
CA SER A 302 10.98 48.83 -2.87
C SER A 302 9.66 49.57 -3.08
N ASP A 303 8.95 49.25 -4.15
CA ASP A 303 7.64 49.82 -4.50
C ASP A 303 6.44 48.98 -3.95
N ASN A 304 6.64 48.16 -2.94
CA ASN A 304 5.62 47.28 -2.34
C ASN A 304 5.07 46.18 -3.30
N PHE A 305 5.65 46.04 -4.48
CA PHE A 305 5.13 45.16 -5.53
C PHE A 305 6.28 44.57 -6.35
N ALA A 306 6.17 43.32 -6.67
CA ALA A 306 6.98 42.63 -7.67
C ALA A 306 6.12 41.74 -8.56
N LEU A 307 6.36 41.77 -9.85
CA LEU A 307 5.79 40.85 -10.83
C LEU A 307 6.92 40.12 -11.56
N ILE A 308 6.95 38.80 -11.44
CA ILE A 308 8.01 37.98 -12.01
C ILE A 308 7.36 36.97 -12.97
N ARG A 309 7.98 36.78 -14.11
CA ARG A 309 7.60 35.81 -15.10
C ARG A 309 8.67 34.72 -15.17
N VAL A 310 8.25 33.44 -14.94
CA VAL A 310 9.15 32.29 -15.02
C VAL A 310 8.67 31.38 -16.15
N PRO A 311 9.53 31.06 -17.12
CA PRO A 311 9.17 30.13 -18.19
C PRO A 311 8.75 28.78 -17.66
N LYS A 312 7.72 28.20 -18.26
CA LYS A 312 7.12 26.92 -17.86
C LYS A 312 8.15 25.78 -17.86
N ASP A 313 9.11 25.80 -18.80
CA ASP A 313 10.17 24.79 -18.95
C ASP A 313 11.19 24.74 -17.78
N LYS A 314 11.12 25.69 -16.85
CA LYS A 314 11.93 25.69 -15.62
C LYS A 314 11.35 24.86 -14.48
N HIS A 315 10.18 24.30 -14.68
CA HIS A 315 9.47 23.52 -13.67
C HIS A 315 9.42 22.03 -14.04
N LEU A 316 9.34 21.19 -13.02
CA LEU A 316 9.00 19.79 -13.18
C LEU A 316 7.47 19.63 -13.41
N ASN A 317 7.09 18.53 -14.05
CA ASN A 317 5.67 18.18 -14.23
C ASN A 317 5.03 17.82 -12.89
N GLY A 318 3.90 18.44 -12.53
CA GLY A 318 3.18 18.19 -11.29
C GLY A 318 3.05 19.41 -10.39
N ILE A 319 2.96 19.21 -9.08
CA ILE A 319 2.76 20.30 -8.11
C ILE A 319 4.09 20.94 -7.75
N THR A 320 4.26 22.23 -8.10
CA THR A 320 5.32 23.09 -7.58
C THR A 320 4.83 23.83 -6.35
N GLN A 321 5.60 23.77 -5.27
CA GLN A 321 5.40 24.55 -4.05
C GLN A 321 6.26 25.79 -4.09
N PHE A 322 5.62 26.94 -3.97
CA PHE A 322 6.25 28.25 -3.86
C PHE A 322 6.20 28.71 -2.41
N THR A 323 7.35 28.94 -1.81
CA THR A 323 7.44 29.44 -0.43
C THR A 323 8.19 30.77 -0.40
N LEU A 324 7.52 31.80 0.09
CA LEU A 324 8.12 33.11 0.29
C LEU A 324 8.71 33.20 1.69
N PHE A 325 9.99 33.55 1.77
CA PHE A 325 10.70 33.76 3.02
C PHE A 325 10.96 35.23 3.26
N ASN A 326 10.77 35.71 4.50
CA ASN A 326 11.31 36.98 4.99
C ASN A 326 12.45 36.65 5.95
N GLY A 327 13.69 36.89 5.52
CA GLY A 327 14.87 36.31 6.19
C GLY A 327 14.88 34.77 6.11
N GLN A 328 14.76 34.08 7.24
CA GLN A 328 14.71 32.61 7.31
C GLN A 328 13.31 32.08 7.69
N VAL A 329 12.33 32.96 7.78
CA VAL A 329 10.97 32.61 8.21
C VAL A 329 10.06 32.50 6.97
N PRO A 330 9.40 31.36 6.73
CA PRO A 330 8.39 31.26 5.69
C PRO A 330 7.17 32.11 6.06
N VAL A 331 6.75 33.01 5.18
CA VAL A 331 5.68 33.99 5.42
C VAL A 331 4.48 33.82 4.50
N ALA A 332 4.65 33.19 3.34
CA ALA A 332 3.55 32.81 2.45
C ALA A 332 3.90 31.57 1.65
N GLU A 333 2.89 30.77 1.32
CA GLU A 333 3.06 29.52 0.57
C GLU A 333 1.91 29.32 -0.42
N ARG A 334 2.22 28.85 -1.63
CA ARG A 334 1.24 28.57 -2.67
C ARG A 334 1.64 27.33 -3.48
N LEU A 335 0.67 26.46 -3.74
CA LEU A 335 0.81 25.31 -4.62
C LEU A 335 0.28 25.65 -6.01
N MET A 336 0.98 25.24 -7.05
CA MET A 336 0.51 25.35 -8.42
C MET A 336 0.82 24.06 -9.18
N PHE A 337 -0.12 23.58 -9.97
CA PHE A 337 0.11 22.44 -10.86
C PHE A 337 0.70 22.94 -12.18
N ILE A 338 1.86 22.40 -12.54
CA ILE A 338 2.52 22.69 -13.81
C ILE A 338 2.39 21.47 -14.71
N ASP A 339 1.65 21.61 -15.80
CA ASP A 339 1.47 20.56 -16.78
C ASP A 339 2.51 20.69 -17.91
N GLN A 340 3.55 19.89 -17.88
CA GLN A 340 4.60 19.84 -18.92
C GLN A 340 4.19 18.97 -20.12
N GLU A 341 2.99 18.40 -20.10
CA GLU A 341 2.51 17.48 -21.14
C GLU A 341 3.47 16.29 -21.34
N GLU A 342 4.11 15.84 -20.24
CA GLU A 342 5.09 14.73 -20.27
C GLU A 342 4.44 13.36 -20.13
N GLN A 343 3.12 13.28 -20.26
CA GLN A 343 2.39 12.04 -20.19
C GLN A 343 2.66 11.17 -21.41
N VAL A 344 2.69 9.87 -21.21
CA VAL A 344 2.74 8.92 -22.33
C VAL A 344 1.37 8.83 -22.98
N THR A 345 1.31 9.00 -24.28
CA THR A 345 0.09 8.80 -25.07
C THR A 345 -0.05 7.33 -25.41
N LEU A 346 -1.18 6.74 -25.05
CA LEU A 346 -1.54 5.36 -25.36
C LEU A 346 -2.62 5.33 -26.43
N GLU A 347 -2.28 4.82 -27.60
CA GLU A 347 -3.24 4.54 -28.68
C GLU A 347 -3.65 3.07 -28.60
N ILE A 348 -4.96 2.81 -28.47
CA ILE A 348 -5.52 1.46 -28.33
C ILE A 348 -6.49 1.22 -29.47
N THR A 349 -6.21 0.20 -30.29
CA THR A 349 -6.99 -0.09 -31.48
C THR A 349 -7.44 -1.54 -31.51
N PRO A 350 -8.74 -1.84 -31.27
CA PRO A 350 -9.32 -3.15 -31.56
C PRO A 350 -9.32 -3.42 -33.08
N ASP A 351 -9.14 -4.67 -33.48
CA ASP A 351 -9.15 -5.06 -34.87
C ASP A 351 -10.52 -4.88 -35.53
N LYS A 352 -11.61 -4.81 -34.74
CA LYS A 352 -12.98 -4.53 -35.15
C LYS A 352 -13.67 -3.57 -34.19
N LYS A 353 -14.76 -2.96 -34.61
CA LYS A 353 -15.64 -2.15 -33.75
C LYS A 353 -16.78 -2.95 -33.11
N VAL A 354 -17.22 -4.00 -33.80
CA VAL A 354 -18.35 -4.86 -33.44
C VAL A 354 -17.93 -6.32 -33.52
N TYR A 355 -18.18 -7.08 -32.50
CA TYR A 355 -17.87 -8.50 -32.39
C TYR A 355 -19.12 -9.31 -32.09
N SER A 356 -19.10 -10.60 -32.42
CA SER A 356 -20.08 -11.56 -31.95
C SER A 356 -19.73 -12.07 -30.56
N PRO A 357 -20.70 -12.64 -29.78
CA PRO A 357 -20.39 -13.35 -28.55
C PRO A 357 -19.34 -14.41 -28.77
N ARG A 358 -18.41 -14.54 -27.82
CA ARG A 358 -17.28 -15.50 -27.84
C ARG A 358 -16.32 -15.33 -29.02
N GLU A 359 -16.35 -14.18 -29.70
CA GLU A 359 -15.42 -13.88 -30.77
C GLU A 359 -14.07 -13.40 -30.24
N LYS A 360 -12.99 -13.76 -30.94
CA LYS A 360 -11.64 -13.33 -30.64
C LYS A 360 -11.46 -11.85 -30.97
N ILE A 361 -10.83 -11.13 -30.06
CA ILE A 361 -10.40 -9.74 -30.22
C ILE A 361 -8.87 -9.71 -30.28
N THR A 362 -8.34 -8.96 -31.23
CA THR A 362 -6.93 -8.60 -31.27
C THR A 362 -6.81 -7.11 -31.00
N LEU A 363 -6.21 -6.77 -29.87
CA LEU A 363 -6.01 -5.40 -29.42
C LEU A 363 -4.57 -4.97 -29.67
N ARG A 364 -4.38 -3.91 -30.47
CA ARG A 364 -3.07 -3.29 -30.69
C ARG A 364 -2.93 -2.08 -29.79
N ILE A 365 -1.80 -1.97 -29.12
CA ILE A 365 -1.45 -0.87 -28.21
C ILE A 365 -0.17 -0.25 -28.71
N LYS A 366 -0.13 1.08 -28.78
CA LYS A 366 1.05 1.86 -29.10
C LYS A 366 1.25 2.95 -28.06
N ALA A 367 2.45 3.03 -27.49
CA ALA A 367 2.85 4.01 -26.51
C ALA A 367 3.86 4.99 -27.12
N THR A 368 3.60 6.30 -27.00
CA THR A 368 4.48 7.36 -27.50
C THR A 368 4.59 8.51 -26.50
N ASP A 369 5.71 9.23 -26.56
CA ASP A 369 5.87 10.49 -25.83
C ASP A 369 5.26 11.69 -26.59
N LYS A 370 5.36 12.90 -26.01
CA LYS A 370 4.90 14.16 -26.62
C LYS A 370 5.52 14.49 -27.99
N ASN A 371 6.66 13.88 -28.31
CA ASN A 371 7.36 14.04 -29.59
C ASN A 371 7.08 12.88 -30.56
N ASN A 372 6.07 12.06 -30.29
CA ASN A 372 5.74 10.83 -31.01
C ASN A 372 6.87 9.79 -31.05
N GLN A 373 7.83 9.85 -30.10
CA GLN A 373 8.84 8.80 -29.98
C GLN A 373 8.28 7.59 -29.24
N PRO A 374 8.68 6.37 -29.61
CA PRO A 374 8.20 5.16 -28.94
C PRO A 374 8.63 5.11 -27.48
N VAL A 375 7.73 4.63 -26.63
CA VAL A 375 7.94 4.49 -25.19
C VAL A 375 7.82 3.05 -24.75
N GLN A 376 8.86 2.58 -24.04
CA GLN A 376 8.82 1.31 -23.32
C GLN A 376 8.25 1.52 -21.92
N GLY A 377 7.30 0.67 -21.53
CA GLY A 377 6.67 0.74 -20.22
C GLY A 377 5.97 -0.55 -19.83
N ASN A 378 5.50 -0.59 -18.60
CA ASN A 378 4.71 -1.69 -18.05
C ASN A 378 3.31 -1.16 -17.70
N PHE A 379 2.30 -1.83 -18.25
CA PHE A 379 0.91 -1.43 -18.15
C PHE A 379 0.03 -2.58 -17.67
N SER A 380 -1.17 -2.26 -17.23
CA SER A 380 -2.22 -3.22 -16.88
C SER A 380 -3.54 -2.83 -17.56
N LEU A 381 -4.30 -3.84 -17.99
CA LEU A 381 -5.55 -3.68 -18.71
C LEU A 381 -6.68 -4.38 -17.99
N SER A 382 -7.77 -3.64 -17.75
CA SER A 382 -9.07 -4.17 -17.40
C SER A 382 -10.06 -3.96 -18.54
N VAL A 383 -10.86 -4.97 -18.89
CA VAL A 383 -11.98 -4.87 -19.86
C VAL A 383 -13.26 -5.32 -19.17
N LEU A 384 -14.26 -4.46 -19.13
CA LEU A 384 -15.49 -4.59 -18.37
C LEU A 384 -16.73 -4.50 -19.26
N ASP A 385 -17.80 -5.17 -18.83
CA ASP A 385 -19.12 -5.05 -19.41
C ASP A 385 -19.83 -3.78 -18.90
N ALA A 386 -20.05 -2.80 -19.78
CA ALA A 386 -20.65 -1.50 -19.43
C ALA A 386 -22.11 -1.59 -18.96
N LYS A 387 -22.84 -2.69 -19.23
CA LYS A 387 -24.18 -2.91 -18.67
C LYS A 387 -24.14 -3.25 -17.18
N GLN A 388 -23.06 -3.85 -16.71
CA GLN A 388 -22.87 -4.28 -15.34
C GLN A 388 -22.00 -3.30 -14.54
N MET A 389 -21.12 -2.53 -15.20
CA MET A 389 -20.13 -1.68 -14.54
C MET A 389 -20.20 -0.26 -15.06
N LEU A 390 -20.49 0.68 -14.15
CA LEU A 390 -20.36 2.10 -14.45
C LEU A 390 -18.90 2.53 -14.24
N LEU A 391 -18.20 2.83 -15.32
CA LEU A 391 -16.88 3.44 -15.26
C LEU A 391 -17.02 4.96 -15.17
N ASN A 392 -16.77 5.50 -13.98
CA ASN A 392 -16.72 6.95 -13.79
C ASN A 392 -15.55 7.54 -14.61
N PRO A 393 -15.79 8.44 -15.57
CA PRO A 393 -14.72 9.06 -16.36
C PRO A 393 -13.78 9.91 -15.52
N ASN A 394 -14.24 10.40 -14.38
CA ASN A 394 -13.51 11.23 -13.45
C ASN A 394 -12.90 10.46 -12.27
N ALA A 395 -12.99 9.10 -12.27
CA ALA A 395 -12.36 8.29 -11.23
C ALA A 395 -10.84 8.48 -11.21
N GLU A 396 -10.26 8.27 -10.03
CA GLU A 396 -8.82 8.26 -9.88
C GLU A 396 -8.15 7.22 -10.79
N HIS A 397 -7.09 7.63 -11.44
CA HIS A 397 -6.22 6.81 -12.29
C HIS A 397 -4.75 7.13 -11.99
N ILE A 398 -3.82 6.32 -12.50
CA ILE A 398 -2.39 6.40 -12.15
C ILE A 398 -1.81 7.82 -12.33
N THR A 399 -2.15 8.54 -13.40
CA THR A 399 -1.67 9.91 -13.65
C THR A 399 -2.17 10.87 -12.58
N ALA A 400 -3.49 10.83 -12.27
CA ALA A 400 -4.08 11.65 -11.24
C ALA A 400 -3.53 11.35 -9.85
N ASN A 401 -3.25 10.08 -9.57
CA ASN A 401 -2.63 9.69 -8.30
C ASN A 401 -1.20 10.21 -8.18
N LEU A 402 -0.32 9.85 -9.11
CA LEU A 402 1.11 10.16 -8.99
C LEU A 402 1.42 11.67 -9.05
N LEU A 403 0.67 12.43 -9.87
CA LEU A 403 0.94 13.84 -10.09
C LEU A 403 0.12 14.78 -9.17
N LEU A 404 -0.99 14.31 -8.57
CA LEU A 404 -1.88 15.15 -7.79
C LEU A 404 -2.24 14.55 -6.43
N SER A 405 -3.06 13.49 -6.36
CA SER A 405 -3.66 13.07 -5.08
C SER A 405 -2.64 12.53 -4.09
N SER A 406 -1.57 11.86 -4.53
CA SER A 406 -0.49 11.39 -3.67
C SER A 406 0.43 12.52 -3.12
N GLU A 407 0.28 13.75 -3.59
CA GLU A 407 1.04 14.92 -3.13
C GLU A 407 0.26 15.74 -2.11
N LEU A 408 -1.05 15.57 -2.00
CA LEU A 408 -1.93 16.35 -1.16
C LEU A 408 -2.43 15.52 0.02
N VAL A 409 -2.71 16.18 1.14
CA VAL A 409 -3.26 15.52 2.33
C VAL A 409 -4.79 15.63 2.31
N GLY A 410 -5.46 14.53 2.64
CA GLY A 410 -6.91 14.44 2.71
C GLY A 410 -7.55 13.82 1.47
N LEU A 411 -8.88 13.71 1.49
CA LEU A 411 -9.64 13.14 0.38
C LEU A 411 -9.66 14.10 -0.82
N ILE A 412 -9.23 13.60 -1.96
CA ILE A 412 -9.40 14.27 -3.26
C ILE A 412 -10.46 13.48 -4.03
N GLU A 413 -11.66 14.04 -4.06
CA GLU A 413 -12.77 13.42 -4.77
C GLU A 413 -12.52 13.42 -6.28
N ASN A 414 -12.79 12.29 -6.93
CA ASN A 414 -12.75 12.19 -8.39
C ASN A 414 -11.49 12.84 -8.98
N SER A 415 -10.29 12.47 -8.50
CA SER A 415 -9.03 13.12 -8.89
C SER A 415 -8.76 13.10 -10.40
N GLY A 416 -9.38 12.15 -11.14
CA GLY A 416 -9.36 12.13 -12.59
C GLY A 416 -10.10 13.29 -13.25
N TYR A 417 -11.02 13.99 -12.53
CA TYR A 417 -11.76 15.17 -13.04
C TYR A 417 -10.81 16.24 -13.57
N TYR A 418 -9.73 16.48 -12.87
CA TYR A 418 -8.76 17.54 -13.18
C TYR A 418 -7.90 17.22 -14.41
N PHE A 419 -7.89 15.95 -14.85
CA PHE A 419 -7.15 15.47 -16.03
C PHE A 419 -8.06 15.13 -17.21
N ASN A 420 -9.39 15.11 -17.02
CA ASN A 420 -10.34 14.78 -18.07
C ASN A 420 -10.56 15.99 -18.99
N PRO A 421 -10.18 15.93 -20.30
CA PRO A 421 -10.31 17.05 -21.22
C PRO A 421 -11.76 17.44 -21.52
N GLU A 422 -12.73 16.56 -21.24
CA GLU A 422 -14.17 16.86 -21.43
C GLU A 422 -14.71 17.83 -20.36
N ASN A 423 -14.01 17.99 -19.24
CA ASN A 423 -14.37 18.96 -18.21
C ASN A 423 -13.74 20.32 -18.57
N GLU A 424 -14.55 21.24 -19.11
CA GLU A 424 -14.07 22.56 -19.55
C GLU A 424 -13.49 23.41 -18.44
N ASP A 425 -14.00 23.29 -17.21
CA ASP A 425 -13.58 24.02 -16.00
C ASP A 425 -12.45 23.35 -15.22
N ARG A 426 -11.89 22.22 -15.69
CA ARG A 426 -10.90 21.42 -14.95
C ARG A 426 -9.70 22.23 -14.43
N LYS A 427 -9.21 23.21 -15.21
CA LYS A 427 -8.08 24.05 -14.79
C LYS A 427 -8.45 24.95 -13.61
N GLN A 428 -9.65 25.56 -13.66
CA GLN A 428 -10.14 26.41 -12.56
C GLN A 428 -10.42 25.60 -11.31
N ALA A 429 -11.02 24.41 -11.48
CA ALA A 429 -11.29 23.48 -10.41
C ALA A 429 -9.98 22.98 -9.75
N LEU A 430 -8.95 22.68 -10.55
CA LEU A 430 -7.63 22.28 -10.06
C LEU A 430 -6.96 23.39 -9.25
N ASP A 431 -7.06 24.63 -9.72
CA ASP A 431 -6.52 25.79 -9.02
C ASP A 431 -7.27 26.04 -7.69
N ALA A 432 -8.61 25.90 -7.67
CA ALA A 432 -9.41 25.98 -6.44
C ALA A 432 -9.04 24.85 -5.45
N LEU A 433 -8.78 23.63 -5.94
CA LEU A 433 -8.28 22.52 -5.13
C LEU A 433 -6.95 22.91 -4.45
N LEU A 434 -5.99 23.44 -5.22
CA LEU A 434 -4.65 23.80 -4.72
C LEU A 434 -4.64 25.06 -3.84
N LEU A 435 -5.71 25.85 -3.84
CA LEU A 435 -5.95 26.91 -2.87
C LEU A 435 -6.45 26.38 -1.52
N THR A 436 -7.18 25.29 -1.53
CA THR A 436 -7.91 24.78 -0.36
C THR A 436 -7.31 23.53 0.26
N GLN A 437 -6.39 22.86 -0.43
CA GLN A 437 -5.73 21.64 0.04
C GLN A 437 -4.28 21.91 0.43
N GLY A 438 -3.92 21.45 1.62
CA GLY A 438 -2.56 21.58 2.12
C GLY A 438 -1.64 20.47 1.64
N TRP A 439 -0.38 20.79 1.42
CA TRP A 439 0.71 19.85 1.23
C TRP A 439 1.82 20.14 2.21
N ARG A 440 2.28 19.15 2.99
CA ARG A 440 3.45 19.29 3.87
C ARG A 440 4.08 17.93 4.09
N ARG A 441 5.03 17.56 3.24
CA ARG A 441 5.89 16.41 3.50
C ARG A 441 6.94 16.73 4.57
N PHE A 442 7.24 18.02 4.77
CA PHE A 442 8.10 18.53 5.81
C PHE A 442 7.68 19.96 6.21
N VAL A 443 8.12 20.40 7.37
CA VAL A 443 8.00 21.78 7.82
C VAL A 443 9.37 22.45 7.62
N TRP A 444 9.41 23.56 6.87
CA TRP A 444 10.65 24.27 6.56
C TRP A 444 11.48 24.60 7.80
N GLN A 445 10.84 25.11 8.86
CA GLN A 445 11.52 25.45 10.10
C GLN A 445 12.23 24.26 10.74
N ASP A 446 11.64 23.06 10.66
CA ASP A 446 12.22 21.86 11.24
C ASP A 446 13.42 21.36 10.45
N ILE A 447 13.28 21.24 9.11
CA ILE A 447 14.39 20.72 8.29
C ILE A 447 15.56 21.69 8.22
N LEU A 448 15.31 23.01 8.20
CA LEU A 448 16.37 24.03 8.28
C LEU A 448 17.06 24.06 9.65
N ALA A 449 16.35 23.71 10.73
CA ALA A 449 16.92 23.51 12.05
C ALA A 449 17.60 22.14 12.24
N GLY A 450 17.64 21.30 11.21
CA GLY A 450 18.24 19.97 11.27
C GLY A 450 17.39 18.92 12.02
N LYS A 451 16.10 19.16 12.18
CA LYS A 451 15.15 18.19 12.76
C LYS A 451 14.61 17.29 11.67
N TRP A 452 15.06 16.07 11.65
CA TRP A 452 14.70 15.07 10.64
C TRP A 452 13.73 14.03 11.20
N PRO A 453 12.87 13.40 10.35
CA PRO A 453 12.06 12.26 10.76
C PRO A 453 12.93 11.12 11.30
N ALA A 454 12.48 10.45 12.36
CA ALA A 454 13.14 9.25 12.85
C ALA A 454 12.87 8.07 11.92
N LEU A 455 13.94 7.41 11.44
CA LEU A 455 13.83 6.26 10.55
C LEU A 455 13.71 4.97 11.36
N ASN A 456 12.49 4.67 11.82
CA ASN A 456 12.18 3.49 12.65
C ASN A 456 11.90 2.23 11.79
N TYR A 457 11.51 2.41 10.54
CA TYR A 457 11.10 1.36 9.62
C TYR A 457 12.08 1.27 8.46
N PRO A 458 12.91 0.21 8.40
CA PRO A 458 13.91 0.08 7.34
C PRO A 458 13.27 -0.25 5.99
N ILE A 459 14.01 0.03 4.93
CA ILE A 459 13.73 -0.47 3.59
C ILE A 459 13.79 -2.02 3.64
N GLN A 460 12.77 -2.68 3.09
CA GLN A 460 12.66 -4.13 3.11
C GLN A 460 12.81 -4.73 1.71
N GLN A 461 13.88 -5.51 1.53
CA GLN A 461 14.12 -6.31 0.32
C GLN A 461 13.48 -7.71 0.40
N GLY A 462 12.74 -7.99 1.45
CA GLY A 462 12.05 -9.25 1.73
C GLY A 462 11.29 -9.17 3.05
N ILE A 463 10.83 -10.31 3.52
CA ILE A 463 10.10 -10.41 4.78
C ILE A 463 11.12 -10.45 5.92
N ASN A 464 10.86 -9.67 6.97
CA ASN A 464 11.68 -9.68 8.17
C ASN A 464 10.96 -10.44 9.29
N LEU A 465 11.69 -11.30 9.98
CA LEU A 465 11.26 -11.96 11.20
C LEU A 465 12.19 -11.55 12.33
N THR A 466 11.64 -10.85 13.31
CA THR A 466 12.40 -10.33 14.46
C THR A 466 11.78 -10.79 15.77
N GLY A 467 12.58 -10.74 16.83
CA GLY A 467 12.11 -11.12 18.15
C GLY A 467 13.22 -10.97 19.22
N THR A 468 12.89 -11.34 20.42
CA THR A 468 13.81 -11.32 21.57
C THR A 468 13.99 -12.73 22.13
N LEU A 469 15.23 -13.11 22.39
CA LEU A 469 15.60 -14.33 23.08
C LEU A 469 15.78 -14.01 24.56
N GLN A 470 15.03 -14.68 25.45
CA GLN A 470 15.02 -14.43 26.88
C GLN A 470 15.33 -15.70 27.65
N ASP A 471 15.89 -15.56 28.86
CA ASP A 471 16.07 -16.66 29.79
C ASP A 471 14.73 -17.12 30.38
N VAL A 472 14.51 -18.42 30.47
CA VAL A 472 13.23 -19.02 30.92
C VAL A 472 12.82 -18.53 32.29
N LEU A 473 13.76 -18.48 33.25
CA LEU A 473 13.48 -18.19 34.64
C LEU A 473 13.50 -16.68 34.96
N SER A 474 14.54 -16.00 34.51
CA SER A 474 14.74 -14.59 34.83
C SER A 474 14.04 -13.62 33.88
N LYS A 475 13.56 -14.08 32.74
CA LYS A 475 13.00 -13.26 31.63
C LYS A 475 13.96 -12.18 31.12
N LYS A 476 15.24 -12.26 31.49
CA LYS A 476 16.25 -11.31 31.02
C LYS A 476 16.66 -11.63 29.60
N PRO A 477 16.92 -10.60 28.75
CA PRO A 477 17.46 -10.79 27.41
C PRO A 477 18.77 -11.61 27.45
N ILE A 478 18.93 -12.48 26.45
CA ILE A 478 20.14 -13.31 26.29
C ILE A 478 21.00 -12.73 25.19
N ALA A 479 22.19 -12.27 25.52
CA ALA A 479 23.20 -11.86 24.56
C ALA A 479 23.96 -13.08 24.00
N ASP A 480 24.43 -12.97 22.77
CA ASP A 480 25.20 -14.01 22.07
C ASP A 480 24.50 -15.39 22.02
N GLY A 481 23.19 -15.42 22.13
CA GLY A 481 22.40 -16.63 21.98
C GLY A 481 22.24 -17.00 20.50
N LYS A 482 22.28 -18.29 20.21
CA LYS A 482 22.09 -18.77 18.84
C LYS A 482 20.62 -19.06 18.59
N VAL A 483 20.08 -18.54 17.50
CA VAL A 483 18.73 -18.79 17.02
C VAL A 483 18.81 -19.47 15.66
N THR A 484 18.22 -20.63 15.53
CA THR A 484 18.15 -21.41 14.28
C THR A 484 16.70 -21.40 13.79
N LEU A 485 16.50 -20.98 12.56
CA LEU A 485 15.22 -21.04 11.84
C LEU A 485 15.21 -22.26 10.94
N LEU A 486 14.17 -23.06 11.06
CA LEU A 486 13.84 -24.19 10.20
C LEU A 486 12.45 -23.98 9.62
N SER A 487 12.24 -24.38 8.37
CA SER A 487 10.92 -24.26 7.73
C SER A 487 10.67 -25.44 6.77
N ASN A 488 9.39 -25.76 6.56
CA ASN A 488 8.97 -26.69 5.52
C ASN A 488 8.94 -26.06 4.10
N ASN A 489 9.13 -24.74 4.04
CA ASN A 489 9.17 -24.04 2.76
C ASN A 489 10.54 -24.25 2.09
N PRO A 490 10.60 -24.69 0.80
CA PRO A 490 11.86 -25.01 0.12
C PRO A 490 12.82 -23.82 0.00
N HIS A 491 12.34 -22.58 0.13
CA HIS A 491 13.15 -21.36 0.07
C HIS A 491 13.71 -20.93 1.43
N LEU A 492 13.29 -21.57 2.56
CA LEU A 492 13.64 -21.19 3.93
C LEU A 492 14.13 -22.37 4.78
N VAL A 493 14.80 -23.35 4.21
CA VAL A 493 15.07 -24.63 4.88
C VAL A 493 15.85 -24.50 6.18
N PHE A 494 16.88 -23.64 6.21
CA PHE A 494 17.76 -23.47 7.39
C PHE A 494 18.45 -22.10 7.39
N LEU A 495 18.30 -21.36 8.49
CA LEU A 495 18.99 -20.08 8.71
C LEU A 495 19.42 -19.96 10.16
N GLU A 496 20.48 -19.21 10.44
CA GLU A 496 20.98 -18.95 11.78
C GLU A 496 21.15 -17.45 12.03
N ALA A 497 20.83 -17.02 13.25
CA ALA A 497 21.04 -15.67 13.76
C ALA A 497 21.63 -15.72 15.16
N ILE A 498 22.36 -14.67 15.55
CA ILE A 498 22.91 -14.51 16.89
C ILE A 498 22.22 -13.31 17.54
N SER A 499 21.75 -13.48 18.77
CA SER A 499 21.09 -12.38 19.49
C SER A 499 22.08 -11.32 19.96
N GLY A 500 21.67 -10.05 19.86
CA GLY A 500 22.41 -8.88 20.32
C GLY A 500 22.51 -8.81 21.85
N LYS A 501 23.17 -7.75 22.36
CA LYS A 501 23.30 -7.50 23.82
C LYS A 501 21.95 -7.34 24.52
N ASP A 502 20.96 -6.88 23.82
CA ASP A 502 19.56 -6.69 24.23
C ASP A 502 18.70 -7.95 24.03
N GLY A 503 19.30 -9.06 23.60
CA GLY A 503 18.62 -10.32 23.30
C GLY A 503 17.88 -10.34 21.95
N ARG A 504 17.90 -9.25 21.19
CA ARG A 504 17.19 -9.20 19.90
C ARG A 504 17.89 -10.04 18.84
N PHE A 505 17.09 -10.77 18.08
CA PHE A 505 17.51 -11.49 16.88
C PHE A 505 16.68 -11.06 15.68
N ALA A 506 17.24 -11.23 14.49
CA ALA A 506 16.56 -10.90 13.25
C ALA A 506 16.97 -11.83 12.12
N PHE A 507 16.00 -12.24 11.34
CA PHE A 507 16.17 -12.83 10.01
C PHE A 507 15.63 -11.84 9.00
N HIS A 508 16.50 -11.29 8.18
CA HIS A 508 16.17 -10.27 7.20
C HIS A 508 16.03 -10.84 5.79
N ASN A 509 15.21 -10.17 4.99
CA ASN A 509 15.09 -10.41 3.55
C ASN A 509 14.69 -11.85 3.18
N LEU A 510 13.83 -12.46 3.99
CA LEU A 510 13.30 -13.78 3.69
C LEU A 510 12.44 -13.71 2.43
N GLN A 511 12.67 -14.69 1.52
CA GLN A 511 11.96 -14.81 0.25
C GLN A 511 11.19 -16.12 0.25
N PHE A 512 9.89 -16.07 0.46
CA PHE A 512 9.01 -17.23 0.36
C PHE A 512 7.59 -16.78 0.01
N TYR A 513 6.85 -17.68 -0.61
CA TYR A 513 5.50 -17.43 -1.07
C TYR A 513 4.50 -18.21 -0.23
N ASP A 514 3.26 -17.71 -0.17
CA ASP A 514 2.15 -18.25 0.59
C ASP A 514 2.47 -18.38 2.09
N THR A 515 2.05 -19.43 2.75
CA THR A 515 2.32 -19.66 4.17
C THR A 515 3.52 -20.57 4.37
N ALA A 516 4.34 -20.28 5.35
CA ALA A 516 5.43 -21.13 5.78
C ALA A 516 5.30 -21.40 7.28
N ASP A 517 5.37 -22.67 7.65
CA ASP A 517 5.55 -23.03 9.03
C ASP A 517 7.00 -22.86 9.43
N ILE A 518 7.22 -22.02 10.42
CA ILE A 518 8.53 -21.64 10.93
C ILE A 518 8.72 -22.28 12.29
N PHE A 519 9.83 -23.00 12.45
CA PHE A 519 10.30 -23.50 13.71
C PHE A 519 11.58 -22.75 14.08
N LEU A 520 11.58 -22.08 15.24
CA LEU A 520 12.77 -21.47 15.79
C LEU A 520 13.28 -22.31 16.95
N GLN A 521 14.56 -22.62 16.92
CA GLN A 521 15.28 -23.25 18.02
C GLN A 521 16.33 -22.28 18.55
N GLY A 522 16.36 -22.07 19.88
CA GLY A 522 17.29 -21.16 20.52
C GLY A 522 18.16 -21.84 21.56
N THR A 523 19.38 -21.33 21.70
CA THR A 523 20.29 -21.68 22.79
C THR A 523 20.97 -20.42 23.32
N ASN A 524 21.36 -20.46 24.59
CA ASN A 524 22.22 -19.41 25.18
C ASN A 524 23.69 -19.62 24.73
N LYS A 525 24.57 -18.69 25.09
CA LYS A 525 26.01 -18.73 24.79
C LYS A 525 26.72 -20.05 25.19
N ARG A 526 26.14 -20.81 26.14
CA ARG A 526 26.64 -22.10 26.63
C ARG A 526 25.94 -23.30 25.96
N ASN A 527 25.27 -23.07 24.84
CA ASN A 527 24.47 -24.08 24.10
C ASN A 527 23.34 -24.74 24.92
N ARG A 528 22.85 -24.07 25.99
CA ARG A 528 21.72 -24.59 26.79
C ARG A 528 20.39 -24.07 26.20
N LYS A 529 19.39 -24.93 26.15
CA LYS A 529 18.03 -24.64 25.62
C LYS A 529 17.11 -23.93 26.65
N THR A 530 17.67 -23.39 27.76
CA THR A 530 16.92 -22.66 28.80
C THR A 530 16.53 -21.26 28.33
N VAL A 531 15.93 -21.16 27.12
CA VAL A 531 15.57 -19.90 26.49
C VAL A 531 14.11 -19.94 26.03
N ILE A 532 13.48 -18.78 25.95
CA ILE A 532 12.18 -18.58 25.36
C ILE A 532 12.25 -17.49 24.31
N PHE A 533 11.34 -17.55 23.36
CA PHE A 533 11.19 -16.58 22.30
C PHE A 533 10.02 -15.65 22.58
N GLU A 534 10.23 -14.39 22.32
CA GLU A 534 9.20 -13.38 22.15
C GLU A 534 9.31 -12.84 20.73
N ILE A 535 8.38 -13.25 19.85
CA ILE A 535 8.36 -12.78 18.48
C ILE A 535 7.71 -11.42 18.44
N ASP A 536 8.33 -10.48 17.75
CA ASP A 536 7.76 -9.15 17.59
C ASP A 536 6.42 -9.26 16.87
N PRO A 537 5.34 -8.66 17.41
CA PRO A 537 4.09 -8.57 16.68
C PRO A 537 4.30 -7.74 15.41
N LEU A 538 3.56 -8.08 14.36
CA LEU A 538 3.49 -7.21 13.19
C LEU A 538 2.84 -5.90 13.63
N ASP A 539 3.67 -4.86 13.81
CA ASP A 539 3.19 -3.51 14.05
C ASP A 539 2.52 -3.00 12.79
N LYS A 540 1.22 -2.65 12.89
CA LYS A 540 0.40 -2.19 11.77
C LYS A 540 0.05 -0.72 11.95
N PRO A 541 0.13 0.09 10.89
CA PRO A 541 -0.29 1.48 10.98
C PRO A 541 -1.80 1.56 11.26
N THR A 542 -2.18 2.46 12.17
CA THR A 542 -3.59 2.73 12.44
C THR A 542 -4.27 3.28 11.19
N PHE A 543 -5.53 2.91 10.99
CA PHE A 543 -6.36 3.51 9.96
C PHE A 543 -6.97 4.80 10.52
N GLY A 544 -6.56 5.93 9.96
CA GLY A 544 -6.93 7.26 10.47
C GLY A 544 -8.17 7.87 9.83
N ARG A 545 -8.75 7.22 8.81
CA ARG A 545 -9.92 7.72 8.07
C ARG A 545 -11.15 6.89 8.40
N THR A 546 -12.31 7.54 8.48
CA THR A 546 -13.60 6.84 8.57
C THR A 546 -14.03 6.42 7.17
N VAL A 547 -14.25 5.13 6.95
CA VAL A 547 -14.88 4.62 5.72
C VAL A 547 -16.37 4.92 5.82
N GLN A 548 -16.92 5.55 4.79
CA GLN A 548 -18.33 5.94 4.79
C GLN A 548 -19.24 4.70 4.78
N PRO A 549 -20.38 4.73 5.44
CA PRO A 549 -21.39 3.67 5.33
C PRO A 549 -21.87 3.50 3.89
N LEU A 550 -22.14 2.27 3.49
CA LEU A 550 -22.65 1.97 2.16
C LEU A 550 -24.00 2.66 1.92
N ALA A 551 -24.11 3.41 0.82
CA ALA A 551 -25.37 4.04 0.45
C ALA A 551 -26.46 2.99 0.15
N LEU A 552 -27.65 3.16 0.72
CA LEU A 552 -28.77 2.22 0.56
C LEU A 552 -29.41 2.28 -0.83
N GLN A 553 -29.21 3.37 -1.58
CA GLN A 553 -29.74 3.50 -2.93
C GLN A 553 -28.74 2.95 -3.93
N LEU A 554 -29.07 1.77 -4.47
CA LEU A 554 -28.32 1.18 -5.56
C LEU A 554 -28.63 1.92 -6.87
N THR A 555 -27.58 2.21 -7.62
CA THR A 555 -27.73 2.63 -9.04
C THR A 555 -28.28 1.47 -9.88
N ASP A 556 -28.82 1.76 -11.05
CA ASP A 556 -29.33 0.70 -11.93
C ASP A 556 -28.20 -0.25 -12.41
N TYR A 557 -26.98 0.26 -12.55
CA TYR A 557 -25.80 -0.56 -12.86
C TYR A 557 -25.46 -1.53 -11.72
N GLU A 558 -25.50 -1.05 -10.48
CA GLU A 558 -25.25 -1.90 -9.29
C GLU A 558 -26.33 -2.98 -9.14
N LYS A 559 -27.61 -2.64 -9.37
CA LYS A 559 -28.70 -3.64 -9.39
C LYS A 559 -28.48 -4.72 -10.44
N ASN A 560 -28.21 -4.30 -11.69
CA ASN A 560 -27.90 -5.23 -12.79
C ASN A 560 -26.70 -6.13 -12.45
N TYR A 561 -25.67 -5.57 -11.87
CA TYR A 561 -24.49 -6.32 -11.46
C TYR A 561 -24.81 -7.38 -10.40
N LEU A 562 -25.60 -7.02 -9.37
CA LEU A 562 -26.03 -7.95 -8.32
C LEU A 562 -26.89 -9.08 -8.85
N GLU A 563 -27.84 -8.77 -9.73
CA GLU A 563 -28.69 -9.77 -10.40
C GLU A 563 -27.84 -10.74 -11.23
N ARG A 564 -26.93 -10.22 -12.05
CA ARG A 564 -26.01 -11.02 -12.86
C ARG A 564 -25.01 -11.82 -12.03
N SER A 565 -24.53 -11.26 -10.90
CA SER A 565 -23.65 -11.98 -9.98
C SER A 565 -24.36 -13.17 -9.33
N SER A 566 -25.63 -12.99 -8.91
CA SER A 566 -26.46 -14.08 -8.38
C SER A 566 -26.73 -15.15 -9.44
N GLU A 567 -27.06 -14.74 -10.68
CA GLU A 567 -27.24 -15.66 -11.81
C GLU A 567 -25.97 -16.48 -12.09
N ARG A 568 -24.79 -15.84 -12.08
CA ARG A 568 -23.49 -16.52 -12.24
C ARG A 568 -23.25 -17.56 -11.15
N GLN A 569 -23.50 -17.21 -9.88
CA GLN A 569 -23.35 -18.15 -8.78
C GLN A 569 -24.27 -19.37 -8.93
N GLN A 570 -25.52 -19.18 -9.39
CA GLN A 570 -26.45 -20.28 -9.66
C GLN A 570 -25.96 -21.15 -10.84
N ILE A 571 -25.47 -20.53 -11.91
CA ILE A 571 -24.89 -21.23 -13.06
C ILE A 571 -23.68 -22.03 -12.59
N ASP A 572 -22.76 -21.44 -11.81
CA ASP A 572 -21.59 -22.12 -11.27
C ASP A 572 -21.95 -23.34 -10.42
N ALA A 573 -22.97 -23.22 -9.58
CA ALA A 573 -23.48 -24.33 -8.78
C ALA A 573 -24.16 -25.42 -9.61
N SER A 574 -24.78 -25.09 -10.76
CA SER A 574 -25.52 -26.03 -11.61
C SER A 574 -24.66 -26.82 -12.58
N TYR A 575 -23.48 -26.30 -12.96
CA TYR A 575 -22.53 -26.94 -13.86
C TYR A 575 -21.39 -27.61 -13.08
N THR A 576 -21.73 -28.70 -12.35
CA THR A 576 -20.72 -29.61 -11.81
C THR A 576 -20.20 -30.49 -12.96
N PHE A 577 -18.96 -30.23 -13.38
CA PHE A 577 -18.28 -31.09 -14.35
C PHE A 577 -17.84 -32.39 -13.68
N ASP A 578 -18.03 -33.54 -14.40
CA ASP A 578 -17.72 -34.92 -14.01
C ASP A 578 -16.45 -35.02 -13.13
N GLU A 579 -16.52 -35.74 -12.00
CA GLU A 579 -15.49 -35.99 -10.97
C GLU A 579 -14.13 -36.50 -11.49
N ARG A 580 -13.99 -36.77 -12.80
CA ARG A 580 -12.72 -37.14 -13.44
C ARG A 580 -11.85 -35.96 -13.88
N VAL A 581 -12.37 -34.79 -13.89
CA VAL A 581 -11.56 -33.58 -13.97
C VAL A 581 -11.16 -33.25 -12.55
N ILE A 582 -9.90 -33.50 -12.19
CA ILE A 582 -9.30 -32.92 -10.99
C ILE A 582 -9.36 -31.41 -11.20
N ILE A 583 -10.48 -30.80 -10.81
CA ILE A 583 -10.48 -29.40 -10.45
C ILE A 583 -9.55 -29.39 -9.24
N LEU A 584 -8.33 -28.95 -9.43
CA LEU A 584 -7.54 -28.48 -8.30
C LEU A 584 -8.40 -27.40 -7.71
N ASP A 585 -9.09 -27.71 -6.63
CA ASP A 585 -9.75 -26.73 -5.81
C ASP A 585 -8.74 -25.59 -5.66
N PRO A 586 -9.15 -24.34 -5.92
CA PRO A 586 -8.30 -23.25 -5.52
C PRO A 586 -7.96 -23.55 -4.07
N VAL A 587 -6.68 -23.67 -3.76
CA VAL A 587 -6.25 -23.73 -2.37
C VAL A 587 -6.70 -22.38 -1.83
N ASP A 588 -7.88 -22.40 -1.22
CA ASP A 588 -8.35 -21.27 -0.45
C ASP A 588 -7.33 -21.10 0.67
N VAL A 589 -6.40 -20.20 0.46
CA VAL A 589 -5.56 -19.63 1.50
C VAL A 589 -6.42 -18.59 2.23
N LEU A 590 -7.56 -19.02 2.69
CA LEU A 590 -8.19 -18.41 3.84
C LEU A 590 -7.29 -18.77 5.01
N GLY A 591 -6.90 -17.80 5.80
CA GLY A 591 -6.10 -18.01 7.00
C GLY A 591 -6.74 -18.91 8.07
N GLU A 592 -7.54 -19.93 7.69
CA GLU A 592 -8.21 -20.91 8.55
C GLU A 592 -8.27 -22.33 7.99
N HIS A 593 -7.79 -22.67 6.80
CA HIS A 593 -7.59 -24.07 6.43
C HIS A 593 -6.13 -24.46 6.64
N MET A 594 -5.81 -24.62 7.89
CA MET A 594 -4.71 -25.50 8.29
C MET A 594 -5.07 -26.92 7.83
N SER A 595 -4.20 -27.52 7.02
CA SER A 595 -4.24 -28.97 6.85
C SER A 595 -4.24 -29.58 8.23
N ASP A 596 -5.15 -30.51 8.52
CA ASP A 596 -5.17 -31.30 9.77
C ASP A 596 -3.91 -32.17 9.92
N GLU A 597 -2.96 -32.10 8.95
CA GLU A 597 -1.69 -32.81 9.05
C GLU A 597 -0.70 -32.08 9.97
N PRO A 598 -0.04 -32.79 10.87
CA PRO A 598 0.98 -32.26 11.75
C PRO A 598 2.11 -31.61 10.96
N PHE A 599 2.63 -30.50 11.47
CA PHE A 599 3.76 -29.80 10.89
C PHE A 599 5.03 -30.68 10.87
N LYS A 600 5.48 -31.10 9.69
CA LYS A 600 6.58 -32.02 9.46
C LYS A 600 7.80 -31.28 8.87
N ILE A 601 8.62 -30.67 9.73
CA ILE A 601 9.81 -29.91 9.33
C ILE A 601 10.78 -30.76 8.49
N TYR A 602 10.90 -32.03 8.85
CA TYR A 602 11.89 -32.95 8.24
C TYR A 602 11.31 -33.73 7.04
N GLY A 603 10.10 -33.35 6.56
CA GLY A 603 9.43 -34.03 5.46
C GLY A 603 8.87 -35.41 5.83
N LYS A 604 8.66 -36.27 4.84
CA LYS A 604 8.20 -37.66 5.04
C LYS A 604 9.40 -38.57 5.28
N GLY A 605 9.32 -39.36 6.35
CA GLY A 605 10.28 -40.41 6.59
C GLY A 605 10.08 -41.62 5.65
N SER A 606 10.98 -42.62 5.76
CA SER A 606 10.85 -43.87 5.03
C SER A 606 9.53 -44.66 5.31
N ARG A 607 8.85 -44.31 6.41
CA ARG A 607 7.55 -44.84 6.76
C ARG A 607 6.76 -43.83 7.59
N THR A 608 5.52 -43.57 7.17
CA THR A 608 4.51 -42.79 7.92
C THR A 608 3.45 -43.77 8.50
N ILE A 609 3.09 -43.60 9.76
CA ILE A 609 1.97 -44.28 10.41
C ILE A 609 0.98 -43.23 10.86
N ARG A 610 -0.26 -43.29 10.39
CA ARG A 610 -1.38 -42.50 10.91
C ARG A 610 -2.11 -43.28 11.96
N THR A 611 -2.32 -42.70 13.14
CA THR A 611 -2.99 -43.39 14.24
C THR A 611 -4.46 -43.70 13.95
N SER A 612 -5.10 -42.87 13.12
CA SER A 612 -6.48 -43.08 12.63
C SER A 612 -6.64 -44.34 11.76
N GLU A 613 -5.56 -44.84 11.16
CA GLU A 613 -5.55 -46.02 10.29
C GLU A 613 -5.34 -47.31 11.06
N ILE A 614 -5.13 -47.25 12.39
CA ILE A 614 -4.86 -48.44 13.24
C ILE A 614 -6.12 -48.83 14.02
N PRO A 615 -6.71 -49.98 13.73
CA PRO A 615 -7.81 -50.49 14.50
C PRO A 615 -7.42 -50.72 15.96
N GLY A 616 -8.26 -50.25 16.91
CA GLY A 616 -8.03 -50.43 18.35
C GLY A 616 -6.95 -49.50 18.93
N ALA A 617 -6.53 -48.46 18.20
CA ALA A 617 -5.54 -47.47 18.66
C ALA A 617 -5.93 -46.77 19.96
N GLU A 618 -7.22 -46.67 20.24
CA GLU A 618 -7.81 -46.10 21.46
C GLU A 618 -7.51 -46.92 22.73
N THR A 619 -7.09 -48.15 22.59
CA THR A 619 -6.75 -49.06 23.73
C THR A 619 -5.28 -49.01 24.12
N PHE A 620 -4.44 -48.27 23.40
CA PHE A 620 -3.02 -48.22 23.67
C PHE A 620 -2.71 -47.34 24.89
N PHE A 621 -1.76 -47.82 25.71
CA PHE A 621 -1.32 -47.14 26.94
C PHE A 621 0.06 -46.46 26.81
N HIS A 622 0.79 -46.76 25.73
CA HIS A 622 2.09 -46.19 25.46
C HIS A 622 2.33 -45.90 23.96
N PRO A 623 2.91 -44.78 23.57
CA PRO A 623 3.11 -44.43 22.15
C PRO A 623 3.89 -45.46 21.33
N TYR A 624 4.81 -46.20 21.92
CA TYR A 624 5.55 -47.24 21.20
C TYR A 624 4.70 -48.44 20.77
N GLN A 625 3.52 -48.61 21.29
CA GLN A 625 2.60 -49.67 20.85
C GLN A 625 2.09 -49.44 19.42
N TYR A 626 2.11 -48.21 18.94
CA TYR A 626 1.82 -47.92 17.54
C TYR A 626 2.86 -48.51 16.58
N LEU A 627 4.08 -48.71 17.04
CA LEU A 627 5.19 -49.21 16.22
C LEU A 627 5.37 -50.72 16.35
N GLN A 628 4.90 -51.31 17.44
CA GLN A 628 5.11 -52.70 17.75
C GLN A 628 4.50 -53.64 16.71
N GLY A 629 5.35 -54.39 16.02
CA GLY A 629 4.90 -55.35 14.99
C GLY A 629 4.40 -54.78 13.69
N ARG A 630 4.41 -53.41 13.52
CA ARG A 630 3.85 -52.75 12.34
C ARG A 630 4.89 -52.15 11.41
N VAL A 631 6.13 -52.01 11.90
CA VAL A 631 7.22 -51.41 11.12
C VAL A 631 8.36 -52.40 10.98
N ALA A 632 8.59 -52.86 9.77
CA ALA A 632 9.72 -53.77 9.49
C ALA A 632 11.04 -53.11 9.88
N GLY A 633 11.85 -53.78 10.69
CA GLY A 633 13.13 -53.31 11.17
C GLY A 633 13.08 -52.41 12.40
N VAL A 634 11.92 -52.05 12.93
CA VAL A 634 11.79 -51.42 14.25
C VAL A 634 11.41 -52.47 15.28
N GLN A 635 12.24 -52.57 16.32
CA GLN A 635 12.02 -53.51 17.43
C GLN A 635 11.64 -52.72 18.68
N VAL A 636 10.48 -53.04 19.25
CA VAL A 636 9.97 -52.47 20.49
C VAL A 636 9.92 -53.57 21.54
N VAL A 637 10.59 -53.40 22.65
CA VAL A 637 10.65 -54.35 23.77
C VAL A 637 10.24 -53.64 25.06
N GLN A 638 9.27 -54.24 25.76
CA GLN A 638 8.85 -53.82 27.06
C GLN A 638 9.49 -54.68 28.16
N ASN A 639 10.21 -54.04 29.08
CA ASN A 639 10.81 -54.72 30.26
C ASN A 639 10.23 -54.07 31.52
N GLY A 640 9.17 -54.66 32.06
CA GLY A 640 8.44 -54.10 33.18
C GLY A 640 7.82 -52.71 32.84
N PRO A 641 8.09 -51.68 33.61
CA PRO A 641 7.59 -50.32 33.28
C PRO A 641 8.38 -49.62 32.15
N TYR A 642 9.49 -50.23 31.71
CA TYR A 642 10.41 -49.60 30.75
C TYR A 642 10.17 -50.10 29.33
N TRP A 643 10.21 -49.18 28.37
CA TRP A 643 10.07 -49.40 26.93
C TRP A 643 11.38 -49.08 26.24
N ASN A 644 11.91 -50.04 25.46
CA ASN A 644 13.08 -49.85 24.61
C ASN A 644 12.72 -49.97 23.16
N ILE A 645 13.31 -49.10 22.33
CA ILE A 645 13.11 -49.11 20.89
C ILE A 645 14.45 -49.06 20.18
N SER A 646 14.58 -49.87 19.10
CA SER A 646 15.75 -49.90 18.22
C SER A 646 15.36 -50.07 16.76
N ILE A 647 16.18 -49.53 15.84
CA ILE A 647 16.01 -49.66 14.40
C ILE A 647 17.14 -50.51 13.85
N ARG A 648 16.81 -51.64 13.17
CA ARG A 648 17.81 -52.52 12.49
C ARG A 648 18.38 -51.80 11.28
N GLY A 649 19.72 -51.95 11.05
CA GLY A 649 20.41 -51.37 9.91
C GLY A 649 21.07 -50.02 10.19
N SER A 650 21.16 -49.56 11.44
CA SER A 650 21.99 -48.46 11.84
C SER A 650 23.49 -48.83 11.77
N ALA A 651 24.36 -47.90 11.37
CA ALA A 651 25.76 -48.14 10.98
C ALA A 651 26.70 -48.51 12.12
N TYR A 652 26.23 -48.60 13.39
CA TYR A 652 27.06 -48.96 14.54
C TYR A 652 26.41 -50.06 15.40
N SER A 653 26.69 -51.32 15.06
CA SER A 653 26.49 -52.44 15.99
C SER A 653 27.80 -52.80 16.65
N SER A 654 28.22 -52.08 17.68
CA SER A 654 29.16 -52.54 18.70
C SER A 654 28.51 -52.45 20.08
N VAL A 655 28.58 -53.58 20.78
CA VAL A 655 28.01 -53.79 22.09
C VAL A 655 28.47 -52.71 23.09
N GLY A 656 27.55 -51.87 23.57
CA GLY A 656 27.80 -50.95 24.67
C GLY A 656 27.50 -49.48 24.33
N ALA A 657 26.43 -48.96 24.88
CA ALA A 657 26.04 -47.54 24.92
C ALA A 657 25.82 -46.85 23.54
N GLY A 658 24.57 -46.81 23.03
CA GLY A 658 24.19 -45.91 21.99
C GLY A 658 23.40 -46.46 20.81
N THR A 659 22.59 -47.50 20.97
CA THR A 659 21.77 -48.12 19.87
C THR A 659 20.36 -47.53 19.76
N LYS A 660 20.04 -46.47 20.52
CA LYS A 660 18.70 -45.89 20.52
C LYS A 660 18.55 -44.92 19.35
N PRO A 661 17.44 -44.92 18.61
CA PRO A 661 17.15 -43.91 17.63
C PRO A 661 16.88 -42.56 18.30
N LEU A 662 17.05 -41.46 17.54
CA LEU A 662 16.59 -40.14 17.96
C LEU A 662 15.07 -40.16 18.08
N ILE A 663 14.52 -39.79 19.24
CA ILE A 663 13.09 -39.64 19.43
C ILE A 663 12.73 -38.17 19.47
N MET A 664 11.73 -37.79 18.68
CA MET A 664 11.22 -36.43 18.65
C MET A 664 9.71 -36.41 18.86
N ILE A 665 9.20 -35.34 19.49
CA ILE A 665 7.77 -35.07 19.61
C ILE A 665 7.53 -33.68 19.05
N ASP A 666 6.65 -33.55 18.06
CA ASP A 666 6.36 -32.31 17.34
C ASP A 666 7.63 -31.55 16.94
N ASN A 667 8.57 -32.29 16.31
CA ASN A 667 9.89 -31.85 15.85
C ASN A 667 10.90 -31.45 16.95
N ILE A 668 10.61 -31.72 18.23
CA ILE A 668 11.51 -31.43 19.35
C ILE A 668 12.19 -32.72 19.80
N PRO A 669 13.53 -32.78 19.75
CA PRO A 669 14.26 -33.95 20.20
C PRO A 669 14.12 -34.17 21.72
N ILE A 670 13.91 -35.43 22.10
CA ILE A 670 13.82 -35.83 23.49
C ILE A 670 15.19 -36.45 23.90
N GLU A 671 15.89 -35.79 24.83
CA GLU A 671 17.13 -36.37 25.37
C GLU A 671 16.78 -37.54 26.32
N SER A 672 17.25 -38.74 25.98
CA SER A 672 17.30 -39.84 26.94
C SER A 672 18.48 -39.59 27.90
N SER A 673 18.27 -38.89 29.01
CA SER A 673 19.26 -38.82 30.09
C SER A 673 19.51 -40.22 30.59
N SER A 674 20.79 -40.54 30.87
CA SER A 674 21.31 -41.84 31.28
C SER A 674 20.92 -42.31 32.73
N LEU A 675 19.92 -41.70 33.32
CA LEU A 675 19.38 -42.10 34.64
C LEU A 675 17.89 -42.40 34.50
N GLU A 676 17.58 -43.59 34.79
CA GLU A 676 16.39 -44.43 34.92
C GLU A 676 15.09 -43.79 35.39
N SER A 677 14.77 -42.59 35.15
CA SER A 677 13.50 -42.03 35.60
C SER A 677 12.88 -41.07 34.60
N ILE A 678 11.70 -41.50 34.12
CA ILE A 678 10.70 -40.78 33.34
C ILE A 678 11.06 -40.67 31.85
N ASN A 679 10.62 -41.68 31.10
CA ASN A 679 10.52 -41.57 29.62
C ASN A 679 9.53 -40.46 29.27
N PRO A 680 9.96 -39.32 28.70
CA PRO A 680 9.08 -38.19 28.39
C PRO A 680 7.95 -38.59 27.44
N LEU A 681 8.16 -39.63 26.62
CA LEU A 681 7.14 -40.19 25.75
C LEU A 681 6.03 -40.92 26.54
N GLY A 682 6.33 -41.44 27.72
CA GLY A 682 5.34 -42.07 28.62
C GLY A 682 4.35 -41.07 29.23
N SER A 683 4.65 -39.77 29.20
CA SER A 683 3.76 -38.69 29.68
C SER A 683 2.74 -38.24 28.61
N ILE A 684 2.90 -38.69 27.37
CA ILE A 684 1.98 -38.37 26.27
C ILE A 684 0.89 -39.45 26.21
N ASN A 685 -0.37 -39.02 26.25
CA ASN A 685 -1.46 -39.92 25.99
C ASN A 685 -1.38 -40.40 24.53
N PRO A 686 -1.34 -41.73 24.28
CA PRO A 686 -1.28 -42.22 22.90
C PRO A 686 -2.41 -41.71 22.01
N ARG A 687 -3.59 -41.45 22.57
CA ARG A 687 -4.73 -40.87 21.84
C ARG A 687 -4.50 -39.47 21.27
N ASP A 688 -3.51 -38.75 21.83
CA ASP A 688 -3.14 -37.41 21.38
C ASP A 688 -2.15 -37.44 20.20
N ILE A 689 -1.68 -38.63 19.80
CA ILE A 689 -0.79 -38.78 18.64
C ILE A 689 -1.64 -38.88 17.37
N GLU A 690 -1.25 -38.13 16.35
CA GLU A 690 -1.88 -38.13 15.04
C GLU A 690 -1.12 -39.00 14.06
N SER A 691 0.21 -38.80 13.97
CA SER A 691 1.04 -39.56 13.06
C SER A 691 2.45 -39.75 13.60
N ILE A 692 3.13 -40.75 13.06
CA ILE A 692 4.51 -41.10 13.43
C ILE A 692 5.32 -41.26 12.14
N GLU A 693 6.46 -40.56 12.06
CA GLU A 693 7.41 -40.66 10.96
C GLU A 693 8.67 -41.40 11.40
N ILE A 694 9.18 -42.26 10.52
CA ILE A 694 10.38 -43.07 10.81
C ILE A 694 11.42 -42.81 9.72
N PHE A 695 12.59 -42.37 10.11
CA PHE A 695 13.72 -42.05 9.23
C PHE A 695 14.81 -43.10 9.45
N ARG A 696 15.30 -43.72 8.34
CA ARG A 696 16.32 -44.75 8.39
C ARG A 696 17.39 -44.55 7.31
N GLY A 697 18.59 -45.04 7.59
CA GLY A 697 19.69 -44.98 6.61
C GLY A 697 20.02 -43.55 6.17
N PRO A 698 20.16 -43.27 4.86
CA PRO A 698 20.54 -41.96 4.35
C PRO A 698 19.55 -40.86 4.70
N GLU A 699 18.26 -41.16 4.84
CA GLU A 699 17.24 -40.17 5.18
C GLU A 699 17.41 -39.62 6.61
N ALA A 700 17.98 -40.41 7.53
CA ALA A 700 18.27 -39.96 8.88
C ALA A 700 19.48 -39.03 8.97
N ALA A 701 20.26 -38.87 7.90
CA ALA A 701 21.42 -37.96 7.86
C ALA A 701 21.04 -36.51 8.08
N ILE A 702 19.79 -36.12 7.80
CA ILE A 702 19.24 -34.79 8.08
C ILE A 702 19.34 -34.41 9.58
N PHE A 703 19.40 -35.39 10.48
CA PHE A 703 19.54 -35.19 11.92
C PHE A 703 21.01 -35.17 12.40
N GLY A 704 21.97 -35.17 11.46
CA GLY A 704 23.41 -35.20 11.78
C GLY A 704 23.80 -36.42 12.63
N ALA A 705 24.76 -36.23 13.55
CA ALA A 705 25.25 -37.29 14.44
C ALA A 705 24.14 -37.93 15.32
N SER A 706 23.12 -37.15 15.69
CA SER A 706 21.99 -37.64 16.50
C SER A 706 21.08 -38.61 15.74
N GLY A 707 21.07 -38.56 14.40
CA GLY A 707 20.33 -39.45 13.52
C GLY A 707 21.09 -40.73 13.12
N ALA A 708 22.32 -40.97 13.60
CA ALA A 708 23.15 -42.11 13.18
C ALA A 708 22.48 -43.49 13.38
N ASN A 709 21.56 -43.60 14.35
CA ASN A 709 20.80 -44.82 14.65
C ASN A 709 19.33 -44.74 14.13
N GLY A 710 19.05 -43.79 13.22
CA GLY A 710 17.70 -43.47 12.77
C GLY A 710 16.97 -42.49 13.67
N ALA A 711 15.80 -42.01 13.23
CA ALA A 711 14.95 -41.13 14.01
C ALA A 711 13.49 -41.54 13.94
N ILE A 712 12.75 -41.30 15.01
CA ILE A 712 11.30 -41.56 15.12
C ILE A 712 10.65 -40.28 15.66
N LEU A 713 9.77 -39.70 14.86
CA LEU A 713 9.10 -38.47 15.15
C LEU A 713 7.61 -38.73 15.41
N PHE A 714 7.15 -38.34 16.57
CA PHE A 714 5.74 -38.41 16.96
C PHE A 714 5.10 -37.04 16.78
N TYR A 715 4.00 -36.96 16.08
CA TYR A 715 3.22 -35.76 15.89
C TYR A 715 1.89 -35.87 16.63
N THR A 716 1.58 -34.85 17.44
CA THR A 716 0.36 -34.84 18.25
C THR A 716 -0.81 -34.20 17.51
N LYS A 717 -2.05 -34.62 17.85
CA LYS A 717 -3.28 -33.98 17.36
C LYS A 717 -3.33 -32.53 17.86
N ARG A 718 -3.44 -31.60 16.94
CA ARG A 718 -3.49 -30.18 17.28
C ARG A 718 -4.93 -29.72 17.36
N GLY A 719 -5.33 -29.16 18.52
CA GLY A 719 -6.52 -28.31 18.60
C GLY A 719 -6.26 -26.95 17.93
N LYS A 720 -7.27 -26.08 17.88
CA LYS A 720 -7.17 -24.75 17.30
C LYS A 720 -5.86 -24.05 17.69
N TYR A 721 -5.13 -23.60 16.69
CA TYR A 721 -3.76 -23.15 16.72
C TYR A 721 -3.44 -22.13 17.84
N ARG A 722 -2.54 -22.50 18.73
CA ARG A 722 -1.77 -21.57 19.56
C ARG A 722 -0.30 -21.88 19.35
N PRO A 723 0.60 -20.86 19.30
CA PRO A 723 2.04 -21.12 19.22
C PRO A 723 2.45 -22.07 20.34
N VAL A 724 3.02 -23.21 20.00
CA VAL A 724 3.54 -24.14 21.02
C VAL A 724 4.89 -23.64 21.45
N THR A 725 4.93 -22.88 22.53
CA THR A 725 6.15 -22.41 23.16
C THR A 725 6.64 -23.46 24.14
N ARG A 726 7.84 -24.02 23.89
CA ARG A 726 8.56 -24.88 24.84
C ARG A 726 9.92 -24.25 25.14
N GLU A 727 10.55 -24.69 26.24
CA GLU A 727 11.92 -24.26 26.51
C GLU A 727 12.81 -24.49 25.28
N GLY A 728 13.44 -23.45 24.77
CA GLY A 728 14.35 -23.48 23.66
C GLY A 728 13.72 -23.61 22.26
N ALA A 729 12.38 -23.60 22.10
CA ALA A 729 11.77 -23.71 20.79
C ALA A 729 10.37 -23.07 20.70
N ILE A 730 10.04 -22.53 19.53
CA ILE A 730 8.70 -22.04 19.18
C ILE A 730 8.36 -22.44 17.73
N THR A 731 7.10 -22.79 17.50
CA THR A 731 6.57 -23.04 16.14
C THR A 731 5.40 -22.10 15.88
N PHE A 732 5.37 -21.49 14.69
CA PHE A 732 4.27 -20.65 14.24
C PHE A 732 4.24 -20.60 12.71
N THR A 733 3.07 -20.24 12.15
CA THR A 733 2.92 -20.03 10.71
C THR A 733 3.19 -18.55 10.39
N SER A 734 4.02 -18.31 9.40
CA SER A 734 4.30 -16.97 8.88
C SER A 734 3.70 -16.81 7.48
N ILE A 735 3.12 -15.64 7.21
CA ILE A 735 2.58 -15.29 5.89
C ILE A 735 3.70 -14.72 5.05
N GLY A 736 3.98 -15.38 3.93
CA GLY A 736 4.94 -14.97 2.91
C GLY A 736 4.38 -13.96 1.91
N PHE A 737 5.08 -13.80 0.80
CA PHE A 737 4.54 -13.12 -0.35
C PHE A 737 3.40 -13.92 -0.97
N GLN A 738 2.41 -13.23 -1.52
CA GLN A 738 1.34 -13.91 -2.23
C GLN A 738 1.86 -14.50 -3.54
N ALA A 739 1.56 -15.78 -3.79
CA ALA A 739 1.79 -16.37 -5.09
C ALA A 739 0.81 -15.78 -6.11
N HIS A 740 1.35 -15.32 -7.22
CA HIS A 740 0.56 -14.77 -8.31
C HIS A 740 -0.28 -15.87 -8.97
N ARG A 741 -1.54 -15.54 -9.27
CA ARG A 741 -2.44 -16.37 -10.10
C ARG A 741 -2.71 -15.65 -11.41
N GLU A 742 -2.82 -16.39 -12.50
CA GLU A 742 -3.25 -15.84 -13.77
C GLU A 742 -4.77 -15.67 -13.82
N PHE A 743 -5.22 -14.53 -14.35
CA PHE A 743 -6.64 -14.33 -14.62
C PHE A 743 -7.10 -15.31 -15.72
N TYR A 744 -8.11 -16.09 -15.38
CA TYR A 744 -8.66 -17.05 -16.34
C TYR A 744 -9.48 -16.33 -17.43
N SER A 745 -8.96 -16.28 -18.65
CA SER A 745 -9.67 -15.84 -19.84
C SER A 745 -9.97 -17.02 -20.76
N PRO A 746 -11.25 -17.40 -20.97
CA PRO A 746 -11.61 -18.53 -21.84
C PRO A 746 -11.11 -18.34 -23.25
N ARG A 747 -10.60 -19.40 -23.85
CA ARG A 747 -10.19 -19.46 -25.26
C ARG A 747 -11.22 -20.26 -26.04
N TYR A 748 -12.14 -19.59 -26.75
CA TYR A 748 -13.23 -20.24 -27.46
C TYR A 748 -12.82 -20.81 -28.82
N ASP A 749 -11.62 -20.48 -29.32
CA ASP A 749 -11.00 -21.13 -30.49
C ASP A 749 -10.63 -22.58 -30.23
N VAL A 750 -10.45 -22.98 -28.95
CA VAL A 750 -10.20 -24.35 -28.53
C VAL A 750 -11.45 -24.90 -27.83
N LYS A 751 -12.14 -25.83 -28.46
CA LYS A 751 -13.36 -26.44 -27.88
C LYS A 751 -13.03 -27.18 -26.58
N GLN A 752 -13.71 -26.80 -25.51
CA GLN A 752 -13.61 -27.45 -24.21
C GLN A 752 -15.00 -27.75 -23.66
N PRO A 753 -15.20 -28.85 -22.88
CA PRO A 753 -16.50 -29.19 -22.28
C PRO A 753 -17.09 -28.05 -21.45
N ARG A 754 -16.27 -27.30 -20.73
CA ARG A 754 -16.70 -26.16 -19.93
C ARG A 754 -17.24 -24.97 -20.73
N HIS A 755 -17.03 -24.91 -22.06
CA HIS A 755 -17.60 -23.86 -22.90
C HIS A 755 -19.11 -24.03 -23.15
N ILE A 756 -19.75 -25.10 -22.70
CA ILE A 756 -21.22 -25.26 -22.67
C ILE A 756 -21.82 -24.28 -21.67
N LYS A 757 -21.10 -23.94 -20.60
CA LYS A 757 -21.52 -23.02 -19.56
C LYS A 757 -21.67 -21.60 -20.14
N PRO A 758 -22.79 -20.88 -19.84
CA PRO A 758 -22.92 -19.47 -20.18
C PRO A 758 -21.83 -18.63 -19.51
N ASP A 759 -21.30 -17.67 -20.26
CA ASP A 759 -20.24 -16.77 -19.79
C ASP A 759 -20.78 -15.35 -19.63
N TYR A 760 -21.13 -14.97 -18.40
CA TYR A 760 -21.67 -13.65 -18.03
C TYR A 760 -20.72 -12.88 -17.11
N ARG A 761 -19.41 -13.09 -17.27
CA ARG A 761 -18.39 -12.36 -16.49
C ARG A 761 -18.56 -10.85 -16.62
N ALA A 762 -18.39 -10.12 -15.52
CA ALA A 762 -18.34 -8.66 -15.52
C ALA A 762 -16.96 -8.14 -15.97
N THR A 763 -15.87 -8.78 -15.50
CA THR A 763 -14.51 -8.57 -15.99
C THR A 763 -14.26 -9.55 -17.13
N ILE A 764 -14.19 -9.03 -18.36
CA ILE A 764 -13.99 -9.83 -19.58
C ILE A 764 -12.55 -10.28 -19.68
N TYR A 765 -11.63 -9.34 -19.40
CA TYR A 765 -10.20 -9.55 -19.46
C TYR A 765 -9.46 -8.71 -18.41
N TRP A 766 -8.50 -9.31 -17.78
CA TRP A 766 -7.55 -8.65 -16.93
C TRP A 766 -6.14 -9.13 -17.26
N ASN A 767 -5.25 -8.18 -17.52
CA ASN A 767 -3.82 -8.47 -17.70
C ASN A 767 -3.02 -7.43 -16.92
N PRO A 768 -2.35 -7.84 -15.82
CA PRO A 768 -1.56 -6.93 -15.01
C PRO A 768 -0.19 -6.62 -15.62
N ASN A 769 0.29 -7.37 -16.62
CA ASN A 769 1.66 -7.28 -17.09
C ASN A 769 1.75 -7.17 -18.61
N ILE A 770 1.57 -5.95 -19.11
CA ILE A 770 1.64 -5.61 -20.52
C ILE A 770 2.88 -4.75 -20.75
N VAL A 771 3.86 -5.28 -21.45
CA VAL A 771 5.11 -4.59 -21.73
C VAL A 771 5.15 -4.20 -23.21
N THR A 772 5.47 -2.92 -23.49
CA THR A 772 5.71 -2.44 -24.86
C THR A 772 7.15 -2.69 -25.29
N ASP A 773 7.33 -3.03 -26.54
CA ASP A 773 8.63 -3.27 -27.17
C ASP A 773 9.44 -1.98 -27.40
N SER A 774 10.61 -2.07 -28.02
CA SER A 774 11.44 -0.89 -28.34
C SER A 774 10.82 0.08 -29.35
N LEU A 775 9.77 -0.34 -30.06
CA LEU A 775 8.99 0.49 -30.95
C LEU A 775 7.69 1.03 -30.30
N GLY A 776 7.54 0.80 -29.00
CA GLY A 776 6.38 1.21 -28.23
C GLY A 776 5.12 0.37 -28.49
N ASN A 777 5.22 -0.79 -29.14
CA ASN A 777 4.06 -1.59 -29.52
C ASN A 777 3.90 -2.84 -28.67
N THR A 778 2.65 -3.27 -28.54
CA THR A 778 2.30 -4.60 -28.03
C THR A 778 0.94 -5.03 -28.59
N THR A 779 0.67 -6.34 -28.60
CA THR A 779 -0.57 -6.91 -29.09
C THR A 779 -1.10 -7.93 -28.11
N LEU A 780 -2.40 -7.90 -27.86
CA LEU A 780 -3.09 -8.79 -26.93
C LEU A 780 -4.24 -9.48 -27.64
N ASP A 781 -4.45 -10.76 -27.31
CA ASP A 781 -5.57 -11.55 -27.78
C ASP A 781 -6.42 -12.02 -26.62
N PHE A 782 -7.72 -11.82 -26.70
CA PHE A 782 -8.69 -12.35 -25.74
C PHE A 782 -10.06 -12.55 -26.42
N PHE A 783 -11.05 -13.06 -25.70
CA PHE A 783 -12.36 -13.38 -26.26
C PHE A 783 -13.47 -12.62 -25.52
N THR A 784 -14.51 -12.23 -26.26
CA THR A 784 -15.76 -11.69 -25.70
C THR A 784 -16.48 -12.76 -24.88
N ASN A 785 -17.43 -12.36 -24.06
CA ASN A 785 -18.35 -13.21 -23.34
C ASN A 785 -19.69 -13.37 -24.10
N ASP A 786 -20.73 -13.93 -23.46
CA ASP A 786 -22.07 -14.11 -24.07
C ASP A 786 -22.95 -12.85 -24.00
N ASN A 787 -22.54 -11.78 -23.32
CA ASN A 787 -23.33 -10.56 -23.16
C ASN A 787 -23.30 -9.69 -24.44
N GLU A 788 -24.49 -9.28 -24.90
CA GLU A 788 -24.65 -8.24 -25.88
C GLU A 788 -24.59 -6.88 -25.20
N SER A 789 -23.45 -6.21 -25.28
CA SER A 789 -23.17 -4.99 -24.54
C SER A 789 -22.03 -4.19 -25.16
N ILE A 790 -21.89 -2.94 -24.72
CA ILE A 790 -20.66 -2.18 -24.92
C ILE A 790 -19.65 -2.69 -23.90
N MET A 791 -18.46 -3.04 -24.36
CA MET A 791 -17.33 -3.37 -23.52
C MET A 791 -16.41 -2.17 -23.42
N MET A 792 -15.97 -1.87 -22.20
CA MET A 792 -15.10 -0.74 -21.91
C MET A 792 -13.77 -1.22 -21.33
N GLY A 793 -12.67 -0.78 -21.93
CA GLY A 793 -11.33 -1.09 -21.47
C GLY A 793 -10.65 0.13 -20.82
N VAL A 794 -9.92 -0.12 -19.75
CA VAL A 794 -9.05 0.85 -19.08
C VAL A 794 -7.64 0.30 -19.06
N LEU A 795 -6.72 1.01 -19.69
CA LEU A 795 -5.29 0.71 -19.72
C LEU A 795 -4.58 1.77 -18.89
N GLU A 796 -3.83 1.33 -17.88
CA GLU A 796 -3.05 2.22 -17.02
C GLU A 796 -1.63 1.69 -16.87
N GLY A 797 -0.68 2.56 -16.64
CA GLY A 797 0.67 2.12 -16.35
C GLY A 797 1.71 3.21 -16.34
N LEU A 798 2.95 2.77 -16.43
CA LEU A 798 4.11 3.61 -16.22
C LEU A 798 5.18 3.28 -17.27
N SER A 799 5.79 4.32 -17.86
CA SER A 799 7.04 4.13 -18.61
C SER A 799 8.17 3.74 -17.64
N PHE A 800 9.21 3.07 -18.14
CA PHE A 800 10.39 2.77 -17.31
C PHE A 800 11.17 4.03 -16.86
N ARG A 801 10.77 5.21 -17.36
CA ARG A 801 11.29 6.52 -16.94
C ARG A 801 10.37 7.24 -15.93
N GLY A 802 9.32 6.57 -15.43
CA GLY A 802 8.44 7.14 -14.42
C GLY A 802 7.27 7.98 -14.95
N GLN A 803 7.04 8.01 -16.26
CA GLN A 803 5.93 8.77 -16.84
C GLN A 803 4.63 7.95 -16.79
N PRO A 804 3.60 8.41 -16.08
CA PRO A 804 2.33 7.70 -16.01
C PRO A 804 1.53 7.84 -17.29
N ALA A 805 0.70 6.84 -17.56
CA ALA A 805 -0.21 6.83 -18.70
C ALA A 805 -1.54 6.17 -18.36
N THR A 806 -2.62 6.70 -18.90
CA THR A 806 -3.95 6.12 -18.84
C THR A 806 -4.66 6.31 -20.17
N ALA A 807 -5.39 5.30 -20.62
CA ALA A 807 -6.24 5.40 -21.80
C ALA A 807 -7.48 4.52 -21.65
N ARG A 808 -8.52 4.88 -22.36
CA ARG A 808 -9.79 4.15 -22.41
C ARG A 808 -10.15 3.83 -23.84
N PHE A 809 -10.82 2.72 -24.04
CA PHE A 809 -11.38 2.34 -25.33
C PHE A 809 -12.69 1.58 -25.12
N SER A 810 -13.46 1.42 -26.20
CA SER A 810 -14.69 0.63 -26.18
C SER A 810 -14.88 -0.10 -27.51
N TYR A 811 -15.64 -1.20 -27.43
CA TYR A 811 -16.12 -1.95 -28.57
C TYR A 811 -17.50 -2.53 -28.25
N GLN A 812 -18.22 -2.96 -29.26
CA GLN A 812 -19.59 -3.48 -29.15
C GLN A 812 -19.64 -4.98 -29.38
N VAL A 813 -20.45 -5.70 -28.59
CA VAL A 813 -20.75 -7.11 -28.79
C VAL A 813 -22.23 -7.24 -29.12
N GLU A 814 -22.54 -7.83 -30.26
CA GLU A 814 -23.90 -8.04 -30.77
C GLU A 814 -24.05 -9.45 -31.37
N LYS A 815 -25.21 -10.08 -31.17
CA LYS A 815 -25.57 -11.27 -31.96
C LYS A 815 -25.81 -10.86 -33.38
N ARG A 816 -25.07 -11.45 -34.30
CA ARG A 816 -25.32 -11.36 -35.76
C ARG A 816 -26.34 -12.39 -36.21
#